data_7acba07c0eada3bc1bd0fd22f29a5ec2
#
_entry.id   7acba07c0eada3bc1bd0fd22f29a5ec2
#
_cell.length_a   1.000
_cell.length_b   1.000
_cell.length_c   1.000
_cell.angle_alpha   90.00
_cell.angle_beta   90.00
_cell.angle_gamma   90.00
#
_symmetry.space_group_name_H-M   'P 1'
#
loop_
_entity.id
_entity.type
_entity.pdbx_description
1 polymer ?
#
loop_
_entity_poly.entity_id
_entity_poly.type
_entity_poly.pdbx_seq_one_letter_code
_entity_poly.pdbx_strand_id
1 'polypeptide(L)'
;MLEAILGKLSLEALPQDPITIGGAIMLTGGALSVAALITFLGRWKWLWKEWFTSLDPKKIGVMYLIVSIVMLLRGVADVMMIRAQQATSVGDMNGIVSADTFQQVFSAHGTIMIFFVAMGVIFGLINLILPLQLGARDVAYPFLNAASFWLFAAGMVMMNVSLVIGGFSTTGWLAYPPLSELQYSPGPGVDYWIWSLQISGIGSLLSGINFLVTIFKMRRPGMTLMKMPIFAWSVMGSMILVVFAFPILTATLSMLALDRTMGMHFFTSDGGGNPMMYINLIWAWGHPEVYILILPAFGVFSEIVATFSRKRLFGYSSMVVAIAAITFLSYIVWLHHFFTMGAGANVNAFFGIMTMIIGIPTGVKVFNWLFTMYRGKVEFTTPMMWFLGFVVTFTLGGVAGVLLAVPAIDFQLHNSLFLVAHFHTMIIGGVIFGFFAALTYWWPKVFGFRLNERLGKYAFWCWLLGFLTAFVPLYVLGFMGATRRLDHYDASTGWQGLFIIAGIGVAIIGLGLLLQIIQVAYSIWKRHETMDTTGDPWNGRTLEWATPSPVPVYNFATTPAVQDRDEFWVMKQSKKHVALKYEDIHLPKNSSLGIVIAAGAFMTGFGVVWHMWWLAVLGLLVVTVAIVVRSMNDEPEYTITAKEVEKIEKARRMAA
;
A
#
# COMPACT_ATOMS: atom_id res chain seq x y z
N MET A 1 -30.27 12.00 28.48
CA MET A 1 -29.36 13.07 28.00
C MET A 1 -27.98 12.52 27.64
N LEU A 2 -27.30 11.75 28.52
CA LEU A 2 -26.01 11.14 28.23
C LEU A 2 -26.03 10.20 27.02
N GLU A 3 -27.04 9.32 26.91
CA GLU A 3 -27.21 8.42 25.76
C GLU A 3 -27.45 9.17 24.44
N ALA A 4 -28.12 10.30 24.46
CA ALA A 4 -28.32 11.12 23.26
C ALA A 4 -27.00 11.78 22.78
N ILE A 5 -26.05 12.00 23.70
CA ILE A 5 -24.74 12.60 23.39
C ILE A 5 -23.70 11.52 23.07
N LEU A 6 -23.61 10.48 23.88
CA LEU A 6 -22.56 9.46 23.80
C LEU A 6 -22.99 8.22 23.00
N GLY A 7 -24.27 8.11 22.62
CA GLY A 7 -24.78 6.92 21.95
C GLY A 7 -24.54 5.66 22.78
N LYS A 8 -23.88 4.67 22.18
CA LYS A 8 -23.48 3.41 22.84
C LYS A 8 -22.10 3.47 23.52
N LEU A 9 -21.38 4.60 23.48
CA LEU A 9 -20.07 4.73 24.09
C LEU A 9 -20.16 4.76 25.62
N SER A 10 -19.50 3.82 26.27
CA SER A 10 -19.43 3.68 27.73
C SER A 10 -17.99 3.39 28.18
N LEU A 11 -17.75 3.43 29.50
CA LEU A 11 -16.43 3.06 30.05
C LEU A 11 -16.07 1.58 29.84
N GLU A 12 -17.06 0.72 29.61
CA GLU A 12 -16.88 -0.70 29.31
C GLU A 12 -16.21 -0.91 27.94
N ALA A 13 -16.22 0.11 27.08
CA ALA A 13 -15.53 0.09 25.79
C ALA A 13 -14.00 0.18 25.92
N LEU A 14 -13.47 0.49 27.11
CA LEU A 14 -12.02 0.50 27.33
C LEU A 14 -11.46 -0.93 27.37
N PRO A 15 -10.23 -1.16 26.88
CA PRO A 15 -9.61 -2.48 26.92
C PRO A 15 -9.50 -3.03 28.32
N GLN A 16 -9.79 -4.34 28.48
CA GLN A 16 -9.75 -5.00 29.79
C GLN A 16 -8.65 -6.08 29.88
N ASP A 17 -8.22 -6.59 28.73
CA ASP A 17 -7.13 -7.55 28.67
C ASP A 17 -5.76 -6.85 28.75
N PRO A 18 -4.79 -7.36 29.54
CA PRO A 18 -3.49 -6.73 29.74
C PRO A 18 -2.72 -6.43 28.43
N ILE A 19 -2.84 -7.27 27.41
CA ILE A 19 -2.13 -7.11 26.14
C ILE A 19 -2.76 -5.97 25.33
N THR A 20 -4.08 -5.91 25.24
CA THR A 20 -4.79 -4.82 24.57
C THR A 20 -4.61 -3.51 25.29
N ILE A 21 -4.60 -3.50 26.65
CA ILE A 21 -4.24 -2.32 27.46
C ILE A 21 -2.82 -1.86 27.11
N GLY A 22 -1.85 -2.78 27.09
CA GLY A 22 -0.47 -2.49 26.70
C GLY A 22 -0.36 -1.87 25.30
N GLY A 23 -1.06 -2.44 24.34
CA GLY A 23 -1.14 -1.92 22.97
C GLY A 23 -1.76 -0.51 22.90
N ALA A 24 -2.86 -0.27 23.63
CA ALA A 24 -3.50 1.04 23.70
C ALA A 24 -2.59 2.10 24.34
N ILE A 25 -1.86 1.74 25.42
CA ILE A 25 -0.88 2.62 26.07
C ILE A 25 0.28 2.93 25.12
N MET A 26 0.82 1.93 24.42
CA MET A 26 1.91 2.13 23.46
C MET A 26 1.49 3.06 22.31
N LEU A 27 0.28 2.87 21.77
CA LEU A 27 -0.24 3.69 20.68
C LEU A 27 -0.48 5.14 21.13
N THR A 28 -1.22 5.33 22.21
CA THR A 28 -1.55 6.67 22.73
C THR A 28 -0.31 7.37 23.29
N GLY A 29 0.53 6.66 24.06
CA GLY A 29 1.79 7.17 24.58
C GLY A 29 2.76 7.55 23.46
N GLY A 30 2.86 6.74 22.41
CA GLY A 30 3.65 7.06 21.21
C GLY A 30 3.17 8.33 20.51
N ALA A 31 1.85 8.45 20.27
CA ALA A 31 1.26 9.65 19.67
C ALA A 31 1.49 10.90 20.51
N LEU A 32 1.28 10.81 21.84
CA LEU A 32 1.53 11.91 22.77
C LEU A 32 3.01 12.28 22.84
N SER A 33 3.92 11.30 22.80
CA SER A 33 5.37 11.54 22.79
C SER A 33 5.81 12.29 21.54
N VAL A 34 5.28 11.92 20.36
CA VAL A 34 5.53 12.65 19.11
C VAL A 34 4.98 14.07 19.18
N ALA A 35 3.76 14.26 19.68
CA ALA A 35 3.16 15.59 19.86
C ALA A 35 3.97 16.46 20.83
N ALA A 36 4.40 15.89 21.96
CA ALA A 36 5.25 16.57 22.94
C ALA A 36 6.60 16.97 22.33
N LEU A 37 7.25 16.08 21.55
CA LEU A 37 8.49 16.38 20.87
C LEU A 37 8.34 17.53 19.86
N ILE A 38 7.27 17.51 19.03
CA ILE A 38 6.99 18.59 18.08
C ILE A 38 6.76 19.92 18.80
N THR A 39 6.05 19.89 19.93
CA THR A 39 5.80 21.05 20.80
C THR A 39 7.11 21.59 21.39
N PHE A 40 7.93 20.71 21.95
CA PHE A 40 9.24 21.06 22.50
C PHE A 40 10.17 21.70 21.45
N LEU A 41 10.16 21.16 20.24
CA LEU A 41 10.94 21.68 19.11
C LEU A 41 10.34 22.94 18.47
N GLY A 42 9.14 23.38 18.88
CA GLY A 42 8.45 24.54 18.32
C GLY A 42 8.08 24.40 16.83
N ARG A 43 7.88 23.16 16.34
CA ARG A 43 7.76 22.88 14.91
C ARG A 43 6.31 22.84 14.37
N TRP A 44 5.28 23.07 15.18
CA TRP A 44 3.88 23.01 14.74
C TRP A 44 3.57 23.92 13.56
N LYS A 45 4.02 25.21 13.61
CA LYS A 45 3.80 26.16 12.51
C LYS A 45 4.46 25.73 11.20
N TRP A 46 5.67 25.17 11.30
CA TRP A 46 6.38 24.63 10.14
C TRP A 46 5.65 23.40 9.58
N LEU A 47 5.26 22.44 10.46
CA LEU A 47 4.54 21.22 10.06
C LEU A 47 3.23 21.56 9.36
N TRP A 48 2.47 22.53 9.91
CA TRP A 48 1.23 23.00 9.31
C TRP A 48 1.44 23.60 7.91
N LYS A 49 2.37 24.55 7.78
CA LYS A 49 2.58 25.29 6.53
C LYS A 49 3.25 24.45 5.44
N GLU A 50 4.25 23.64 5.80
CA GLU A 50 5.08 22.94 4.83
C GLU A 50 4.56 21.55 4.48
N TRP A 51 3.82 20.89 5.38
CA TRP A 51 3.41 19.52 5.20
C TRP A 51 1.90 19.34 5.20
N PHE A 52 1.21 19.68 6.28
CA PHE A 52 -0.20 19.33 6.45
C PHE A 52 -1.11 20.00 5.42
N THR A 53 -0.83 21.25 5.05
CA THR A 53 -1.61 22.00 4.05
C THR A 53 -1.02 21.93 2.63
N SER A 54 0.10 21.22 2.44
CA SER A 54 0.79 21.13 1.16
C SER A 54 -0.03 20.42 0.11
N LEU A 55 0.01 20.94 -1.12
CA LEU A 55 -0.54 20.29 -2.31
C LEU A 55 0.55 19.70 -3.22
N ASP A 56 1.84 19.83 -2.85
CA ASP A 56 2.97 19.22 -3.57
C ASP A 56 2.89 17.69 -3.50
N PRO A 57 2.77 16.97 -4.62
CA PRO A 57 2.65 15.52 -4.64
C PRO A 57 3.85 14.82 -3.98
N LYS A 58 5.04 15.42 -4.01
CA LYS A 58 6.22 14.85 -3.36
C LYS A 58 6.09 14.83 -1.83
N LYS A 59 5.59 15.92 -1.25
CA LYS A 59 5.32 15.98 0.20
C LYS A 59 4.19 15.05 0.60
N ILE A 60 3.12 14.99 -0.20
CA ILE A 60 2.01 14.06 0.00
C ILE A 60 2.51 12.61 -0.09
N GLY A 61 3.36 12.29 -1.07
CA GLY A 61 3.98 10.97 -1.20
C GLY A 61 4.80 10.58 0.03
N VAL A 62 5.61 11.50 0.57
CA VAL A 62 6.37 11.26 1.82
C VAL A 62 5.42 11.05 3.00
N MET A 63 4.33 11.81 3.12
CA MET A 63 3.32 11.62 4.17
C MET A 63 2.65 10.25 4.09
N TYR A 64 2.29 9.77 2.89
CA TYR A 64 1.80 8.40 2.67
C TYR A 64 2.83 7.37 3.17
N LEU A 65 4.11 7.51 2.81
CA LEU A 65 5.15 6.57 3.23
C LEU A 65 5.34 6.57 4.75
N ILE A 66 5.33 7.73 5.41
CA ILE A 66 5.44 7.83 6.89
C ILE A 66 4.28 7.08 7.56
N VAL A 67 3.05 7.35 7.14
CA VAL A 67 1.86 6.68 7.68
C VAL A 67 1.93 5.16 7.45
N SER A 68 2.34 4.74 6.25
CA SER A 68 2.48 3.31 5.92
C SER A 68 3.58 2.61 6.73
N ILE A 69 4.70 3.29 7.03
CA ILE A 69 5.77 2.74 7.88
C ILE A 69 5.28 2.60 9.32
N VAL A 70 4.53 3.57 9.85
CA VAL A 70 3.92 3.46 11.19
C VAL A 70 2.99 2.24 11.25
N MET A 71 2.16 2.06 10.23
CA MET A 71 1.27 0.89 10.15
C MET A 71 2.03 -0.42 9.92
N LEU A 72 3.14 -0.40 9.19
CA LEU A 72 4.02 -1.57 9.05
C LEU A 72 4.61 -2.00 10.39
N LEU A 73 5.06 -1.07 11.22
CA LEU A 73 5.56 -1.37 12.56
C LEU A 73 4.50 -2.05 13.42
N ARG A 74 3.26 -1.53 13.39
CA ARG A 74 2.12 -2.16 14.07
C ARG A 74 1.83 -3.54 13.50
N GLY A 75 1.70 -3.68 12.18
CA GLY A 75 1.40 -4.96 11.54
C GLY A 75 2.48 -6.03 11.77
N VAL A 76 3.75 -5.63 11.91
CA VAL A 76 4.84 -6.55 12.30
C VAL A 76 4.70 -6.95 13.77
N ALA A 77 4.35 -6.04 14.67
CA ALA A 77 4.06 -6.38 16.07
C ALA A 77 2.89 -7.37 16.17
N ASP A 78 1.81 -7.14 15.41
CA ASP A 78 0.65 -8.03 15.36
C ASP A 78 1.05 -9.46 14.90
N VAL A 79 1.85 -9.60 13.83
CA VAL A 79 2.27 -10.93 13.35
C VAL A 79 3.28 -11.61 14.29
N MET A 80 4.11 -10.85 15.00
CA MET A 80 4.96 -11.42 16.05
C MET A 80 4.13 -12.06 17.16
N MET A 81 3.05 -11.40 17.60
CA MET A 81 2.10 -11.98 18.57
C MET A 81 1.41 -13.23 18.01
N ILE A 82 0.90 -13.19 16.77
CA ILE A 82 0.26 -14.33 16.12
C ILE A 82 1.20 -15.54 16.09
N ARG A 83 2.46 -15.36 15.70
CA ARG A 83 3.40 -16.48 15.61
C ARG A 83 3.91 -16.95 16.97
N ALA A 84 4.09 -16.05 17.93
CA ALA A 84 4.40 -16.42 19.30
C ALA A 84 3.26 -17.25 19.92
N GLN A 85 2.00 -16.84 19.73
CA GLN A 85 0.83 -17.60 20.15
C GLN A 85 0.87 -19.02 19.56
N GLN A 86 0.95 -19.14 18.23
CA GLN A 86 0.95 -20.45 17.56
C GLN A 86 2.15 -21.35 17.90
N ALA A 87 3.30 -20.76 18.25
CA ALA A 87 4.48 -21.51 18.68
C ALA A 87 4.38 -22.02 20.14
N THR A 88 3.61 -21.33 20.98
CA THR A 88 3.50 -21.64 22.43
C THR A 88 2.18 -22.28 22.82
N SER A 89 1.13 -22.15 22.02
CA SER A 89 -0.21 -22.68 22.27
C SER A 89 -0.35 -24.08 21.62
N VAL A 90 -0.08 -25.13 22.41
CA VAL A 90 -0.14 -26.53 21.97
C VAL A 90 -0.69 -27.40 23.10
N GLY A 91 -1.60 -28.31 22.78
CA GLY A 91 -2.24 -29.18 23.77
C GLY A 91 -2.95 -28.39 24.86
N ASP A 92 -2.59 -28.57 26.12
CA ASP A 92 -3.19 -27.88 27.26
C ASP A 92 -2.61 -26.46 27.51
N MET A 93 -1.63 -26.04 26.71
CA MET A 93 -1.02 -24.71 26.85
C MET A 93 -1.82 -23.65 26.10
N ASN A 94 -2.35 -22.66 26.81
CA ASN A 94 -3.19 -21.59 26.25
C ASN A 94 -2.41 -20.51 25.45
N GLY A 95 -1.07 -20.57 25.41
CA GLY A 95 -0.25 -19.55 24.77
C GLY A 95 -0.20 -18.23 25.54
N ILE A 96 -0.06 -17.10 24.81
CA ILE A 96 0.19 -15.78 25.39
C ILE A 96 -1.02 -14.83 25.31
N VAL A 97 -1.99 -15.10 24.44
CA VAL A 97 -3.20 -14.28 24.22
C VAL A 97 -4.47 -15.13 24.29
N SER A 98 -5.59 -14.51 24.68
CA SER A 98 -6.90 -15.14 24.59
C SER A 98 -7.32 -15.36 23.14
N ALA A 99 -8.24 -16.29 22.90
CA ALA A 99 -8.77 -16.56 21.56
C ALA A 99 -9.41 -15.32 20.93
N ASP A 100 -10.14 -14.52 21.71
CA ASP A 100 -10.76 -13.28 21.23
C ASP A 100 -9.70 -12.24 20.83
N THR A 101 -8.70 -12.00 21.69
CA THR A 101 -7.57 -11.10 21.39
C THR A 101 -6.80 -11.58 20.17
N PHE A 102 -6.57 -12.88 20.03
CA PHE A 102 -5.94 -13.46 18.84
C PHE A 102 -6.72 -13.13 17.57
N GLN A 103 -8.05 -13.31 17.56
CA GLN A 103 -8.88 -13.01 16.40
C GLN A 103 -8.90 -11.51 16.06
N GLN A 104 -8.90 -10.63 17.05
CA GLN A 104 -8.78 -9.18 16.83
C GLN A 104 -7.42 -8.83 16.19
N VAL A 105 -6.32 -9.32 16.75
CA VAL A 105 -4.97 -9.11 16.23
C VAL A 105 -4.81 -9.68 14.83
N PHE A 106 -5.33 -10.88 14.58
CA PHE A 106 -5.33 -11.53 13.28
C PHE A 106 -6.07 -10.72 12.22
N SER A 107 -7.28 -10.23 12.57
CA SER A 107 -8.11 -9.39 11.67
C SER A 107 -7.46 -8.03 11.42
N ALA A 108 -6.88 -7.44 12.47
CA ALA A 108 -6.15 -6.17 12.40
C ALA A 108 -4.91 -6.29 11.52
N HIS A 109 -4.08 -7.32 11.71
CA HIS A 109 -2.90 -7.56 10.89
C HIS A 109 -3.24 -7.59 9.40
N GLY A 110 -4.21 -8.42 8.99
CA GLY A 110 -4.59 -8.52 7.58
C GLY A 110 -5.10 -7.20 7.00
N THR A 111 -5.97 -6.51 7.73
CA THR A 111 -6.52 -5.21 7.30
C THR A 111 -5.43 -4.14 7.19
N ILE A 112 -4.55 -4.03 8.18
CA ILE A 112 -3.44 -3.07 8.20
C ILE A 112 -2.51 -3.30 7.01
N MET A 113 -2.09 -4.55 6.80
CA MET A 113 -1.06 -4.86 5.82
C MET A 113 -1.52 -4.64 4.37
N ILE A 114 -2.80 -4.87 4.07
CA ILE A 114 -3.36 -4.65 2.74
C ILE A 114 -3.72 -3.17 2.54
N PHE A 115 -4.60 -2.62 3.38
CA PHE A 115 -5.20 -1.31 3.13
C PHE A 115 -4.31 -0.13 3.54
N PHE A 116 -3.49 -0.25 4.58
CA PHE A 116 -2.71 0.87 5.09
C PHE A 116 -1.20 0.77 4.84
N VAL A 117 -0.66 -0.44 4.72
CA VAL A 117 0.74 -0.62 4.34
C VAL A 117 0.88 -0.69 2.82
N ALA A 118 0.34 -1.72 2.18
CA ALA A 118 0.57 -1.94 0.75
C ALA A 118 -0.02 -0.82 -0.11
N MET A 119 -1.29 -0.44 0.10
CA MET A 119 -1.91 0.68 -0.65
C MET A 119 -1.21 2.00 -0.38
N GLY A 120 -0.89 2.32 0.88
CA GLY A 120 -0.26 3.59 1.23
C GLY A 120 1.15 3.73 0.65
N VAL A 121 1.95 2.65 0.65
CA VAL A 121 3.26 2.62 0.00
C VAL A 121 3.14 2.87 -1.50
N ILE A 122 2.18 2.24 -2.16
CA ILE A 122 1.98 2.38 -3.60
C ILE A 122 1.60 3.82 -3.94
N PHE A 123 0.60 4.39 -3.26
CA PHE A 123 0.22 5.79 -3.48
C PHE A 123 1.35 6.77 -3.14
N GLY A 124 2.14 6.48 -2.10
CA GLY A 124 3.33 7.25 -1.77
C GLY A 124 4.34 7.27 -2.92
N LEU A 125 4.71 6.12 -3.45
CA LEU A 125 5.66 5.99 -4.56
C LEU A 125 5.13 6.62 -5.86
N ILE A 126 3.85 6.43 -6.17
CA ILE A 126 3.24 7.02 -7.36
C ILE A 126 3.28 8.55 -7.29
N ASN A 127 2.93 9.13 -6.14
CA ASN A 127 3.01 10.57 -5.92
C ASN A 127 4.43 11.13 -6.12
N LEU A 128 5.44 10.41 -5.66
CA LEU A 128 6.84 10.84 -5.75
C LEU A 128 7.38 10.76 -7.18
N ILE A 129 7.04 9.72 -7.93
CA ILE A 129 7.78 9.33 -9.13
C ILE A 129 6.99 9.52 -10.43
N LEU A 130 5.69 9.26 -10.41
CA LEU A 130 4.89 9.31 -11.64
C LEU A 130 4.95 10.67 -12.35
N PRO A 131 4.75 11.83 -11.67
CA PRO A 131 4.86 13.12 -12.34
C PRO A 131 6.23 13.36 -12.96
N LEU A 132 7.30 12.91 -12.28
CA LEU A 132 8.67 13.06 -12.76
C LEU A 132 8.92 12.21 -14.01
N GLN A 133 8.46 10.97 -14.04
CA GLN A 133 8.60 10.10 -15.21
C GLN A 133 7.81 10.59 -16.42
N LEU A 134 6.67 11.25 -16.19
CA LEU A 134 5.86 11.87 -17.24
C LEU A 134 6.40 13.23 -17.70
N GLY A 135 7.43 13.77 -17.04
CA GLY A 135 7.95 15.12 -17.25
C GLY A 135 6.99 16.20 -16.76
N ALA A 136 6.01 15.86 -15.93
CA ALA A 136 4.97 16.77 -15.44
C ALA A 136 5.46 17.62 -14.25
N ARG A 137 4.97 18.85 -14.17
CA ARG A 137 5.25 19.76 -13.05
C ARG A 137 4.45 19.45 -11.80
N ASP A 138 3.27 18.81 -11.96
CA ASP A 138 2.37 18.42 -10.87
C ASP A 138 1.48 17.25 -11.32
N VAL A 139 0.59 16.77 -10.44
CA VAL A 139 -0.53 15.89 -10.76
C VAL A 139 -1.70 16.71 -11.33
N ALA A 140 -2.68 16.07 -11.99
CA ALA A 140 -3.79 16.76 -12.63
C ALA A 140 -4.69 17.52 -11.64
N TYR A 141 -4.90 16.95 -10.45
CA TYR A 141 -5.78 17.52 -9.42
C TYR A 141 -5.07 17.57 -8.05
N PRO A 142 -4.22 18.60 -7.79
CA PRO A 142 -3.41 18.66 -6.56
C PRO A 142 -4.23 18.69 -5.27
N PHE A 143 -5.37 19.41 -5.25
CA PHE A 143 -6.28 19.42 -4.09
C PHE A 143 -6.90 18.05 -3.84
N LEU A 144 -7.36 17.38 -4.90
CA LEU A 144 -7.92 16.03 -4.79
C LEU A 144 -6.89 15.05 -4.23
N ASN A 145 -5.62 15.21 -4.62
CA ASN A 145 -4.51 14.43 -4.11
C ASN A 145 -4.30 14.60 -2.59
N ALA A 146 -4.33 15.84 -2.11
CA ALA A 146 -4.23 16.10 -0.67
C ALA A 146 -5.44 15.56 0.10
N ALA A 147 -6.66 15.76 -0.43
CA ALA A 147 -7.88 15.23 0.17
C ALA A 147 -7.86 13.70 0.25
N SER A 148 -7.39 13.01 -0.80
CA SER A 148 -7.27 11.55 -0.81
C SER A 148 -6.30 11.04 0.26
N PHE A 149 -5.14 11.70 0.44
CA PHE A 149 -4.21 11.36 1.51
C PHE A 149 -4.86 11.53 2.91
N TRP A 150 -5.54 12.64 3.15
CA TRP A 150 -6.12 12.89 4.47
C TRP A 150 -7.28 11.96 4.77
N LEU A 151 -8.09 11.57 3.79
CA LEU A 151 -9.11 10.53 3.93
C LEU A 151 -8.47 9.16 4.24
N PHE A 152 -7.40 8.79 3.54
CA PHE A 152 -6.63 7.59 3.84
C PHE A 152 -6.11 7.61 5.29
N ALA A 153 -5.53 8.73 5.73
CA ALA A 153 -5.06 8.91 7.11
C ALA A 153 -6.20 8.86 8.15
N ALA A 154 -7.36 9.42 7.84
CA ALA A 154 -8.54 9.35 8.72
C ALA A 154 -9.03 7.90 8.90
N GLY A 155 -9.07 7.10 7.82
CA GLY A 155 -9.38 5.66 7.91
C GLY A 155 -8.36 4.90 8.76
N MET A 156 -7.07 5.22 8.61
CA MET A 156 -6.01 4.66 9.45
C MET A 156 -6.19 5.03 10.94
N VAL A 157 -6.51 6.29 11.23
CA VAL A 157 -6.78 6.72 12.60
C VAL A 157 -8.01 5.99 13.16
N MET A 158 -9.09 5.85 12.38
CA MET A 158 -10.29 5.10 12.77
C MET A 158 -9.94 3.66 13.20
N MET A 159 -9.11 2.97 12.40
CA MET A 159 -8.64 1.64 12.73
C MET A 159 -7.81 1.60 14.02
N ASN A 160 -6.96 2.60 14.26
CA ASN A 160 -6.14 2.65 15.46
C ASN A 160 -6.96 3.00 16.71
N VAL A 161 -7.99 3.82 16.58
CA VAL A 161 -8.91 4.16 17.68
C VAL A 161 -9.60 2.92 18.24
N SER A 162 -9.92 1.92 17.41
CA SER A 162 -10.52 0.66 17.86
C SER A 162 -9.66 -0.10 18.88
N LEU A 163 -8.33 0.03 18.84
CA LEU A 163 -7.45 -0.58 19.85
C LEU A 163 -7.59 0.07 21.23
N VAL A 164 -7.98 1.35 21.24
CA VAL A 164 -8.12 2.14 22.49
C VAL A 164 -9.55 2.08 23.03
N ILE A 165 -10.56 2.01 22.14
CA ILE A 165 -11.96 2.08 22.50
C ILE A 165 -12.76 1.10 21.66
N GLY A 166 -13.36 0.09 22.26
CA GLY A 166 -14.36 -0.80 21.66
C GLY A 166 -13.86 -2.09 21.05
N GLY A 167 -12.55 -2.25 20.88
CA GLY A 167 -11.96 -3.42 20.22
C GLY A 167 -12.11 -3.42 18.70
N PHE A 168 -11.32 -4.25 18.03
CA PHE A 168 -11.40 -4.43 16.56
C PHE A 168 -12.21 -5.66 16.20
N SER A 169 -12.50 -5.84 14.91
CA SER A 169 -13.22 -6.98 14.37
C SER A 169 -12.50 -8.30 14.64
N THR A 170 -13.26 -9.34 14.98
CA THR A 170 -12.80 -10.73 15.11
C THR A 170 -13.09 -11.58 13.87
N THR A 171 -13.66 -10.99 12.81
CA THR A 171 -14.24 -11.68 11.66
C THR A 171 -13.24 -11.94 10.52
N GLY A 172 -11.95 -11.66 10.74
CA GLY A 172 -10.92 -11.66 9.70
C GLY A 172 -10.96 -10.38 8.85
N TRP A 173 -9.99 -10.22 7.97
CA TRP A 173 -9.80 -9.01 7.19
C TRP A 173 -10.84 -8.76 6.08
N LEU A 174 -11.73 -9.74 5.81
CA LEU A 174 -12.79 -9.67 4.80
C LEU A 174 -14.21 -9.63 5.39
N ALA A 175 -14.36 -9.79 6.70
CA ALA A 175 -15.61 -9.68 7.42
C ALA A 175 -16.81 -10.43 6.78
N TYR A 176 -16.67 -11.74 6.54
CA TYR A 176 -17.72 -12.54 5.90
C TYR A 176 -18.96 -12.70 6.77
N PRO A 177 -20.19 -12.47 6.22
CA PRO A 177 -21.41 -12.99 6.83
C PRO A 177 -21.39 -14.54 6.88
N PRO A 178 -22.03 -15.17 7.87
CA PRO A 178 -22.84 -14.56 8.95
C PRO A 178 -22.00 -13.99 10.10
N LEU A 179 -20.70 -14.30 10.20
CA LEU A 179 -19.87 -13.91 11.34
C LEU A 179 -19.82 -12.38 11.57
N SER A 180 -19.87 -11.58 10.50
CA SER A 180 -19.90 -10.11 10.55
C SER A 180 -21.29 -9.52 10.84
N GLU A 181 -22.36 -10.32 10.91
CA GLU A 181 -23.69 -9.87 11.23
C GLU A 181 -23.81 -9.47 12.70
N LEU A 182 -24.77 -8.61 13.01
CA LEU A 182 -24.96 -8.07 14.35
C LEU A 182 -25.24 -9.17 15.40
N GLN A 183 -25.87 -10.26 14.99
CA GLN A 183 -26.16 -11.41 15.85
C GLN A 183 -24.88 -12.08 16.38
N TYR A 184 -23.85 -12.21 15.54
CA TYR A 184 -22.62 -12.92 15.87
C TYR A 184 -21.47 -11.99 16.29
N SER A 185 -21.55 -10.72 15.90
CA SER A 185 -20.57 -9.67 16.22
C SER A 185 -21.30 -8.40 16.66
N PRO A 186 -21.92 -8.39 17.86
CA PRO A 186 -22.74 -7.28 18.34
C PRO A 186 -21.95 -6.03 18.73
N GLY A 187 -20.63 -6.16 18.96
CA GLY A 187 -19.76 -5.05 19.32
C GLY A 187 -19.39 -4.14 18.13
N PRO A 188 -18.73 -3.01 18.40
CA PRO A 188 -18.40 -2.00 17.39
C PRO A 188 -17.24 -2.42 16.44
N GLY A 189 -16.59 -3.56 16.69
CA GLY A 189 -15.37 -3.96 15.98
C GLY A 189 -15.55 -4.09 14.47
N VAL A 190 -16.67 -4.69 14.01
CA VAL A 190 -16.98 -4.79 12.56
C VAL A 190 -17.31 -3.40 11.99
N ASP A 191 -17.98 -2.54 12.76
CA ASP A 191 -18.32 -1.18 12.32
C ASP A 191 -17.05 -0.32 12.17
N TYR A 192 -16.06 -0.47 13.07
CA TYR A 192 -14.73 0.13 12.90
C TYR A 192 -14.04 -0.37 11.63
N TRP A 193 -14.12 -1.68 11.35
CA TRP A 193 -13.59 -2.24 10.11
C TRP A 193 -14.26 -1.63 8.88
N ILE A 194 -15.58 -1.56 8.85
CA ILE A 194 -16.35 -0.96 7.74
C ILE A 194 -15.93 0.50 7.52
N TRP A 195 -16.00 1.34 8.56
CA TRP A 195 -15.80 2.77 8.40
C TRP A 195 -14.35 3.17 8.17
N SER A 196 -13.38 2.42 8.72
CA SER A 196 -11.97 2.64 8.38
C SER A 196 -11.70 2.40 6.90
N LEU A 197 -12.28 1.35 6.33
CA LEU A 197 -12.12 1.03 4.91
C LEU A 197 -12.97 1.92 4.00
N GLN A 198 -14.16 2.30 4.42
CA GLN A 198 -15.03 3.18 3.65
C GLN A 198 -14.38 4.55 3.44
N ILE A 199 -13.87 5.15 4.50
CA ILE A 199 -13.22 6.46 4.44
C ILE A 199 -11.91 6.39 3.63
N SER A 200 -11.04 5.43 3.92
CA SER A 200 -9.77 5.26 3.19
C SER A 200 -9.99 4.82 1.74
N GLY A 201 -11.03 4.03 1.47
CA GLY A 201 -11.41 3.58 0.13
C GLY A 201 -11.85 4.72 -0.79
N ILE A 202 -12.61 5.68 -0.26
CA ILE A 202 -12.93 6.91 -1.01
C ILE A 202 -11.64 7.66 -1.36
N GLY A 203 -10.72 7.82 -0.41
CA GLY A 203 -9.40 8.42 -0.67
C GLY A 203 -8.64 7.69 -1.78
N SER A 204 -8.64 6.35 -1.75
CA SER A 204 -7.99 5.52 -2.77
C SER A 204 -8.60 5.71 -4.17
N LEU A 205 -9.92 5.77 -4.26
CA LEU A 205 -10.65 6.02 -5.51
C LEU A 205 -10.28 7.39 -6.09
N LEU A 206 -10.25 8.43 -5.26
CA LEU A 206 -9.86 9.79 -5.68
C LEU A 206 -8.41 9.82 -6.20
N SER A 207 -7.48 9.12 -5.54
CA SER A 207 -6.10 8.95 -6.03
C SER A 207 -6.07 8.25 -7.39
N GLY A 208 -6.84 7.18 -7.56
CA GLY A 208 -6.92 6.44 -8.83
C GLY A 208 -7.36 7.32 -9.99
N ILE A 209 -8.43 8.09 -9.81
CA ILE A 209 -8.92 9.05 -10.81
C ILE A 209 -7.85 10.09 -11.14
N ASN A 210 -7.22 10.68 -10.11
CA ASN A 210 -6.21 11.71 -10.29
C ASN A 210 -5.00 11.22 -11.10
N PHE A 211 -4.46 10.05 -10.74
CA PHE A 211 -3.30 9.50 -11.45
C PHE A 211 -3.62 9.07 -12.88
N LEU A 212 -4.81 8.53 -13.15
CA LEU A 212 -5.22 8.26 -14.53
C LEU A 212 -5.30 9.53 -15.36
N VAL A 213 -5.92 10.59 -14.84
CA VAL A 213 -5.99 11.87 -15.56
C VAL A 213 -4.58 12.47 -15.73
N THR A 214 -3.72 12.35 -14.73
CA THR A 214 -2.31 12.77 -14.82
C THR A 214 -1.60 12.05 -15.96
N ILE A 215 -1.74 10.73 -16.06
CA ILE A 215 -1.14 9.94 -17.14
C ILE A 215 -1.70 10.36 -18.50
N PHE A 216 -2.99 10.56 -18.64
CA PHE A 216 -3.59 10.87 -19.94
C PHE A 216 -3.37 12.34 -20.38
N LYS A 217 -3.38 13.29 -19.43
CA LYS A 217 -3.40 14.74 -19.76
C LYS A 217 -2.07 15.45 -19.52
N MET A 218 -1.20 14.93 -18.63
CA MET A 218 0.00 15.65 -18.18
C MET A 218 1.30 15.13 -18.80
N ARG A 219 1.25 14.11 -19.66
CA ARG A 219 2.43 13.66 -20.42
C ARG A 219 3.02 14.80 -21.24
N ARG A 220 4.33 14.88 -21.25
CA ARG A 220 5.02 15.91 -22.03
C ARG A 220 4.93 15.68 -23.54
N PRO A 221 5.07 16.78 -24.34
CA PRO A 221 5.06 16.68 -25.80
C PRO A 221 6.05 15.63 -26.30
N GLY A 222 5.60 14.78 -27.24
CA GLY A 222 6.37 13.68 -27.79
C GLY A 222 6.27 12.37 -27.01
N MET A 223 5.81 12.37 -25.75
CA MET A 223 5.58 11.14 -24.98
C MET A 223 4.25 10.49 -25.38
N THR A 224 4.27 9.70 -26.44
CA THR A 224 3.16 8.79 -26.75
C THR A 224 3.06 7.69 -25.70
N LEU A 225 1.95 6.94 -25.69
CA LEU A 225 1.79 5.82 -24.74
C LEU A 225 2.96 4.82 -24.84
N MET A 226 3.39 4.48 -26.05
CA MET A 226 4.51 3.54 -26.27
C MET A 226 5.91 4.12 -26.01
N LYS A 227 5.99 5.38 -25.58
CA LYS A 227 7.23 6.02 -25.08
C LYS A 227 7.20 6.25 -23.57
N MET A 228 6.13 5.86 -22.87
CA MET A 228 6.10 5.91 -21.40
C MET A 228 7.02 4.88 -20.78
N PRO A 229 7.68 5.18 -19.65
CA PRO A 229 8.35 4.18 -18.82
C PRO A 229 7.42 3.05 -18.37
N ILE A 230 7.96 1.87 -18.09
CA ILE A 230 7.14 0.70 -17.68
C ILE A 230 6.48 0.94 -16.31
N PHE A 231 7.11 1.69 -15.42
CA PHE A 231 6.47 2.06 -14.15
C PHE A 231 5.18 2.86 -14.40
N ALA A 232 5.19 3.85 -15.30
CA ALA A 232 3.98 4.60 -15.65
C ALA A 232 2.87 3.72 -16.27
N TRP A 233 3.22 2.72 -17.09
CA TRP A 233 2.28 1.71 -17.59
C TRP A 233 1.70 0.85 -16.48
N SER A 234 2.54 0.40 -15.55
CA SER A 234 2.13 -0.42 -14.40
C SER A 234 1.18 0.35 -13.48
N VAL A 235 1.48 1.64 -13.25
CA VAL A 235 0.58 2.54 -12.52
C VAL A 235 -0.74 2.71 -13.26
N MET A 236 -0.72 2.91 -14.58
CA MET A 236 -1.95 3.03 -15.36
C MET A 236 -2.85 1.80 -15.22
N GLY A 237 -2.29 0.59 -15.36
CA GLY A 237 -3.03 -0.66 -15.16
C GLY A 237 -3.62 -0.75 -13.74
N SER A 238 -2.81 -0.46 -12.72
CA SER A 238 -3.24 -0.46 -11.32
C SER A 238 -4.36 0.56 -11.07
N MET A 239 -4.25 1.77 -11.57
CA MET A 239 -5.28 2.81 -11.36
C MET A 239 -6.57 2.56 -12.13
N ILE A 240 -6.52 1.90 -13.29
CA ILE A 240 -7.73 1.38 -13.95
C ILE A 240 -8.45 0.40 -13.01
N LEU A 241 -7.72 -0.54 -12.41
CA LEU A 241 -8.30 -1.48 -11.45
C LEU A 241 -8.90 -0.75 -10.24
N VAL A 242 -8.22 0.25 -9.66
CA VAL A 242 -8.73 1.06 -8.55
C VAL A 242 -10.08 1.68 -8.90
N VAL A 243 -10.17 2.36 -10.05
CA VAL A 243 -11.37 3.12 -10.43
C VAL A 243 -12.60 2.20 -10.61
N PHE A 244 -12.40 0.98 -11.06
CA PHE A 244 -13.52 0.05 -11.26
C PHE A 244 -13.79 -0.86 -10.06
N ALA A 245 -12.77 -1.24 -9.27
CA ALA A 245 -12.95 -2.17 -8.16
C ALA A 245 -13.40 -1.48 -6.86
N PHE A 246 -12.88 -0.29 -6.53
CA PHE A 246 -13.23 0.38 -5.28
C PHE A 246 -14.69 0.79 -5.15
N PRO A 247 -15.43 1.18 -6.20
CA PRO A 247 -16.88 1.35 -6.11
C PRO A 247 -17.62 0.09 -5.68
N ILE A 248 -17.17 -1.10 -6.11
CA ILE A 248 -17.75 -2.38 -5.67
C ILE A 248 -17.50 -2.59 -4.17
N LEU A 249 -16.28 -2.33 -3.70
CA LEU A 249 -15.95 -2.38 -2.27
C LEU A 249 -16.83 -1.42 -1.48
N THR A 250 -16.92 -0.16 -1.91
CA THR A 250 -17.73 0.88 -1.27
C THR A 250 -19.19 0.47 -1.15
N ALA A 251 -19.78 -0.07 -2.22
CA ALA A 251 -21.16 -0.58 -2.21
C ALA A 251 -21.31 -1.75 -1.24
N THR A 252 -20.38 -2.71 -1.24
CA THR A 252 -20.40 -3.87 -0.35
C THR A 252 -20.35 -3.47 1.12
N LEU A 253 -19.44 -2.56 1.46
CA LEU A 253 -19.29 -2.03 2.82
C LEU A 253 -20.52 -1.24 3.25
N SER A 254 -21.12 -0.45 2.35
CA SER A 254 -22.34 0.31 2.62
C SER A 254 -23.52 -0.63 2.91
N MET A 255 -23.71 -1.68 2.12
CA MET A 255 -24.76 -2.67 2.35
C MET A 255 -24.57 -3.39 3.69
N LEU A 256 -23.36 -3.79 4.05
CA LEU A 256 -23.06 -4.39 5.36
C LEU A 256 -23.32 -3.40 6.51
N ALA A 257 -22.95 -2.12 6.33
CA ALA A 257 -23.26 -1.09 7.32
C ALA A 257 -24.77 -0.91 7.53
N LEU A 258 -25.55 -0.92 6.46
CA LEU A 258 -27.02 -0.80 6.50
C LEU A 258 -27.67 -2.03 7.15
N ASP A 259 -27.16 -3.24 6.90
CA ASP A 259 -27.60 -4.45 7.59
C ASP A 259 -27.39 -4.33 9.10
N ARG A 260 -26.22 -3.86 9.53
CA ARG A 260 -25.84 -3.76 10.94
C ARG A 260 -26.52 -2.59 11.69
N THR A 261 -26.73 -1.46 11.01
CA THR A 261 -27.25 -0.23 11.66
C THR A 261 -28.73 -0.02 11.48
N MET A 262 -29.31 -0.51 10.37
CA MET A 262 -30.71 -0.27 10.00
C MET A 262 -31.53 -1.56 9.80
N GLY A 263 -30.91 -2.73 9.89
CA GLY A 263 -31.60 -4.03 9.71
C GLY A 263 -32.13 -4.24 8.30
N MET A 264 -31.39 -3.83 7.25
CA MET A 264 -31.87 -3.92 5.87
C MET A 264 -31.78 -5.31 5.23
N HIS A 265 -31.05 -6.24 5.84
CA HIS A 265 -30.97 -7.65 5.45
C HIS A 265 -30.49 -7.91 4.01
N PHE A 266 -29.50 -7.18 3.50
CA PHE A 266 -28.88 -7.50 2.20
C PHE A 266 -28.20 -8.86 2.22
N PHE A 267 -27.53 -9.19 3.32
CA PHE A 267 -26.70 -10.39 3.47
C PHE A 267 -27.19 -11.35 4.55
N THR A 268 -28.09 -10.92 5.43
CA THR A 268 -28.62 -11.73 6.54
C THR A 268 -29.65 -12.73 6.03
N SER A 269 -29.32 -14.03 6.06
CA SER A 269 -30.14 -15.10 5.51
C SER A 269 -31.55 -15.17 6.12
N ASP A 270 -31.66 -15.04 7.45
CA ASP A 270 -32.94 -15.12 8.17
C ASP A 270 -33.90 -13.99 7.79
N GLY A 271 -33.39 -12.87 7.30
CA GLY A 271 -34.17 -11.76 6.77
C GLY A 271 -34.44 -11.81 5.26
N GLY A 272 -34.08 -12.91 4.59
CA GLY A 272 -34.20 -13.06 3.14
C GLY A 272 -33.02 -12.53 2.34
N GLY A 273 -31.94 -12.14 3.00
CA GLY A 273 -30.68 -11.71 2.38
C GLY A 273 -29.87 -12.87 1.83
N ASN A 274 -28.78 -12.54 1.14
CA ASN A 274 -27.92 -13.54 0.50
C ASN A 274 -26.42 -13.36 0.85
N PRO A 275 -25.86 -14.16 1.77
CA PRO A 275 -24.44 -14.13 2.11
C PRO A 275 -23.52 -14.36 0.92
N MET A 276 -23.94 -15.17 -0.07
CA MET A 276 -23.14 -15.41 -1.28
C MET A 276 -23.03 -14.16 -2.16
N MET A 277 -23.99 -13.23 -2.09
CA MET A 277 -23.87 -11.93 -2.75
C MET A 277 -22.71 -11.14 -2.15
N TYR A 278 -22.55 -11.14 -0.81
CA TYR A 278 -21.40 -10.53 -0.16
C TYR A 278 -20.09 -11.12 -0.66
N ILE A 279 -19.98 -12.46 -0.68
CA ILE A 279 -18.76 -13.16 -1.08
C ILE A 279 -18.37 -12.81 -2.52
N ASN A 280 -19.33 -12.77 -3.45
CA ASN A 280 -19.08 -12.37 -4.82
C ASN A 280 -18.64 -10.91 -4.92
N LEU A 281 -19.30 -9.98 -4.27
CA LEU A 281 -18.99 -8.55 -4.32
C LEU A 281 -17.61 -8.25 -3.70
N ILE A 282 -17.35 -8.80 -2.51
CA ILE A 282 -16.07 -8.55 -1.85
C ILE A 282 -14.88 -9.08 -2.66
N TRP A 283 -15.04 -10.21 -3.38
CA TRP A 283 -13.98 -10.76 -4.20
C TRP A 283 -13.94 -10.20 -5.62
N ALA A 284 -15.07 -9.70 -6.17
CA ALA A 284 -15.06 -8.89 -7.40
C ALA A 284 -14.21 -7.61 -7.24
N TRP A 285 -14.07 -7.09 -6.02
CA TRP A 285 -13.04 -6.13 -5.65
C TRP A 285 -11.71 -6.81 -5.28
N GLY A 286 -11.74 -7.87 -4.45
CA GLY A 286 -10.56 -8.39 -3.74
C GLY A 286 -9.52 -9.04 -4.65
N HIS A 287 -9.91 -9.65 -5.77
CA HIS A 287 -8.92 -10.16 -6.72
C HIS A 287 -8.28 -9.03 -7.56
N PRO A 288 -9.03 -8.07 -8.15
CA PRO A 288 -8.41 -6.86 -8.69
C PRO A 288 -7.48 -6.15 -7.71
N GLU A 289 -7.79 -6.15 -6.41
CA GLU A 289 -6.95 -5.54 -5.38
C GLU A 289 -5.53 -6.13 -5.37
N VAL A 290 -5.36 -7.45 -5.46
CA VAL A 290 -4.02 -8.05 -5.44
C VAL A 290 -3.19 -7.61 -6.65
N TYR A 291 -3.83 -7.33 -7.79
CA TYR A 291 -3.15 -6.78 -8.97
C TYR A 291 -2.94 -5.27 -8.90
N ILE A 292 -3.81 -4.53 -8.20
CA ILE A 292 -3.55 -3.13 -7.84
C ILE A 292 -2.23 -3.03 -7.07
N LEU A 293 -2.00 -3.96 -6.14
CA LEU A 293 -0.80 -3.98 -5.31
C LEU A 293 0.46 -4.36 -6.08
N ILE A 294 0.41 -5.38 -6.93
CA ILE A 294 1.61 -5.95 -7.55
C ILE A 294 2.07 -5.22 -8.83
N LEU A 295 1.14 -4.66 -9.62
CA LEU A 295 1.51 -4.03 -10.88
C LEU A 295 2.53 -2.89 -10.71
N PRO A 296 2.38 -1.93 -9.77
CA PRO A 296 3.39 -0.90 -9.56
C PRO A 296 4.75 -1.47 -9.16
N ALA A 297 4.79 -2.54 -8.35
CA ALA A 297 6.04 -3.23 -8.01
C ALA A 297 6.72 -3.82 -9.24
N PHE A 298 5.99 -4.40 -10.19
CA PHE A 298 6.54 -4.84 -11.46
C PHE A 298 7.16 -3.70 -12.26
N GLY A 299 6.56 -2.51 -12.20
CA GLY A 299 7.11 -1.31 -12.79
C GLY A 299 8.45 -0.93 -12.15
N VAL A 300 8.49 -0.86 -10.82
CA VAL A 300 9.71 -0.59 -10.04
C VAL A 300 10.83 -1.55 -10.43
N PHE A 301 10.56 -2.85 -10.43
CA PHE A 301 11.57 -3.85 -10.76
C PHE A 301 12.07 -3.77 -12.21
N SER A 302 11.21 -3.34 -13.13
CA SER A 302 11.58 -3.13 -14.53
C SER A 302 12.57 -1.97 -14.70
N GLU A 303 12.38 -0.87 -13.95
CA GLU A 303 13.33 0.26 -13.94
C GLU A 303 14.67 -0.14 -13.29
N ILE A 304 14.62 -0.86 -12.18
CA ILE A 304 15.80 -1.30 -11.43
C ILE A 304 16.66 -2.27 -12.26
N VAL A 305 16.05 -3.30 -12.84
CA VAL A 305 16.82 -4.30 -13.61
C VAL A 305 17.47 -3.68 -14.84
N ALA A 306 16.81 -2.75 -15.53
CA ALA A 306 17.39 -2.05 -16.67
C ALA A 306 18.58 -1.18 -16.25
N THR A 307 18.43 -0.43 -15.15
CA THR A 307 19.48 0.46 -14.62
C THR A 307 20.71 -0.34 -14.17
N PHE A 308 20.53 -1.35 -13.33
CA PHE A 308 21.65 -2.10 -12.72
C PHE A 308 22.15 -3.29 -13.56
N SER A 309 21.52 -3.58 -14.69
CA SER A 309 22.11 -4.45 -15.73
C SER A 309 22.82 -3.66 -16.82
N ARG A 310 22.80 -2.32 -16.75
CA ARG A 310 23.39 -1.40 -17.76
C ARG A 310 22.84 -1.68 -19.17
N LYS A 311 21.57 -2.09 -19.26
CA LYS A 311 20.91 -2.44 -20.52
C LYS A 311 19.53 -1.78 -20.61
N ARG A 312 19.08 -1.61 -21.85
CA ARG A 312 17.69 -1.31 -22.14
C ARG A 312 16.80 -2.49 -21.75
N LEU A 313 15.63 -2.23 -21.20
CA LEU A 313 14.67 -3.28 -20.82
C LEU A 313 14.32 -4.13 -22.04
N PHE A 314 14.56 -5.44 -21.93
CA PHE A 314 14.22 -6.40 -22.99
C PHE A 314 12.71 -6.57 -23.08
N GLY A 315 12.19 -6.70 -24.30
CA GLY A 315 10.78 -7.01 -24.53
C GLY A 315 9.80 -5.94 -24.06
N TYR A 316 10.12 -4.64 -24.19
CA TYR A 316 9.24 -3.56 -23.75
C TYR A 316 7.79 -3.70 -24.23
N SER A 317 7.56 -3.98 -25.50
CA SER A 317 6.19 -4.13 -26.04
C SER A 317 5.47 -5.32 -25.43
N SER A 318 6.15 -6.46 -25.23
CA SER A 318 5.56 -7.63 -24.56
C SER A 318 5.32 -7.35 -23.06
N MET A 319 6.11 -6.51 -22.40
CA MET A 319 5.84 -6.05 -21.03
C MET A 319 4.56 -5.22 -20.96
N VAL A 320 4.36 -4.29 -21.91
CA VAL A 320 3.14 -3.48 -22.01
C VAL A 320 1.91 -4.36 -22.25
N VAL A 321 1.97 -5.29 -23.22
CA VAL A 321 0.89 -6.23 -23.49
C VAL A 321 0.59 -7.11 -22.26
N ALA A 322 1.63 -7.56 -21.55
CA ALA A 322 1.46 -8.35 -20.34
C ALA A 322 0.77 -7.56 -19.21
N ILE A 323 1.11 -6.27 -19.04
CA ILE A 323 0.40 -5.39 -18.08
C ILE A 323 -1.08 -5.28 -18.45
N ALA A 324 -1.38 -4.99 -19.72
CA ALA A 324 -2.75 -4.85 -20.19
C ALA A 324 -3.56 -6.15 -20.03
N ALA A 325 -2.95 -7.29 -20.37
CA ALA A 325 -3.57 -8.62 -20.22
C ALA A 325 -3.87 -8.93 -18.75
N ILE A 326 -2.92 -8.70 -17.82
CA ILE A 326 -3.13 -8.89 -16.38
C ILE A 326 -4.24 -7.98 -15.88
N THR A 327 -4.24 -6.70 -16.27
CA THR A 327 -5.29 -5.74 -15.88
C THR A 327 -6.68 -6.22 -16.30
N PHE A 328 -6.83 -6.68 -17.55
CA PHE A 328 -8.11 -7.20 -18.04
C PHE A 328 -8.51 -8.50 -17.33
N LEU A 329 -7.61 -9.47 -17.26
CA LEU A 329 -7.89 -10.79 -16.68
C LEU A 329 -8.24 -10.70 -15.18
N SER A 330 -7.73 -9.70 -14.48
CA SER A 330 -8.00 -9.48 -13.05
C SER A 330 -9.50 -9.47 -12.71
N TYR A 331 -10.36 -9.04 -13.63
CA TYR A 331 -11.81 -8.97 -13.41
C TYR A 331 -12.59 -10.24 -13.70
N ILE A 332 -11.97 -11.28 -14.24
CA ILE A 332 -12.67 -12.50 -14.65
C ILE A 332 -12.16 -13.76 -13.95
N VAL A 333 -11.56 -13.59 -12.78
CA VAL A 333 -10.94 -14.70 -12.02
C VAL A 333 -11.33 -14.74 -10.52
N TRP A 334 -12.14 -13.81 -10.03
CA TRP A 334 -12.38 -13.61 -8.59
C TRP A 334 -12.95 -14.84 -7.85
N LEU A 335 -13.67 -15.73 -8.54
CA LEU A 335 -14.35 -16.86 -7.91
C LEU A 335 -13.38 -17.92 -7.38
N HIS A 336 -12.13 -17.95 -7.81
CA HIS A 336 -11.13 -18.86 -7.26
C HIS A 336 -10.86 -18.66 -5.76
N HIS A 337 -11.26 -17.52 -5.20
CA HIS A 337 -11.19 -17.30 -3.76
C HIS A 337 -12.24 -18.07 -2.96
N PHE A 338 -13.20 -18.71 -3.62
CA PHE A 338 -14.26 -19.50 -2.97
C PHE A 338 -14.77 -20.66 -3.82
N PHE A 339 -13.86 -21.41 -4.47
CA PHE A 339 -14.20 -22.63 -5.23
C PHE A 339 -14.98 -23.64 -4.40
N THR A 340 -14.76 -23.67 -3.08
CA THR A 340 -15.40 -24.63 -2.17
C THR A 340 -16.81 -24.23 -1.70
N MET A 341 -17.35 -23.11 -2.20
CA MET A 341 -18.66 -22.58 -1.76
C MET A 341 -19.84 -22.95 -2.68
N GLY A 342 -19.68 -23.97 -3.52
CA GLY A 342 -20.82 -24.58 -4.23
C GLY A 342 -21.22 -23.92 -5.55
N ALA A 343 -20.33 -23.20 -6.25
CA ALA A 343 -20.62 -22.60 -7.56
C ALA A 343 -20.87 -23.62 -8.69
N GLY A 344 -20.54 -24.89 -8.48
CA GLY A 344 -20.69 -25.97 -9.45
C GLY A 344 -19.47 -26.18 -10.35
N ALA A 345 -19.37 -27.38 -10.92
CA ALA A 345 -18.18 -27.85 -11.63
C ALA A 345 -17.81 -26.99 -12.86
N ASN A 346 -18.80 -26.62 -13.68
CA ASN A 346 -18.57 -25.84 -14.88
C ASN A 346 -18.07 -24.42 -14.58
N VAL A 347 -18.65 -23.78 -13.57
CA VAL A 347 -18.23 -22.44 -13.13
C VAL A 347 -16.83 -22.49 -12.56
N ASN A 348 -16.55 -23.46 -11.68
CA ASN A 348 -15.21 -23.66 -11.12
C ASN A 348 -14.17 -23.93 -12.21
N ALA A 349 -14.50 -24.75 -13.24
CA ALA A 349 -13.62 -25.01 -14.37
C ALA A 349 -13.30 -23.74 -15.16
N PHE A 350 -14.32 -22.91 -15.46
CA PHE A 350 -14.12 -21.63 -16.15
C PHE A 350 -13.16 -20.73 -15.37
N PHE A 351 -13.45 -20.46 -14.11
CA PHE A 351 -12.63 -19.56 -13.29
C PHE A 351 -11.23 -20.15 -13.03
N GLY A 352 -11.08 -21.46 -12.92
CA GLY A 352 -9.78 -22.14 -12.81
C GLY A 352 -8.92 -21.92 -14.05
N ILE A 353 -9.48 -22.15 -15.25
CA ILE A 353 -8.78 -21.94 -16.52
C ILE A 353 -8.37 -20.47 -16.67
N MET A 354 -9.30 -19.53 -16.43
CA MET A 354 -9.02 -18.09 -16.54
C MET A 354 -7.93 -17.65 -15.55
N THR A 355 -7.92 -18.22 -14.35
CA THR A 355 -6.89 -17.95 -13.33
C THR A 355 -5.52 -18.45 -13.79
N MET A 356 -5.43 -19.67 -14.36
CA MET A 356 -4.17 -20.21 -14.89
C MET A 356 -3.62 -19.38 -16.04
N ILE A 357 -4.48 -18.81 -16.89
CA ILE A 357 -4.07 -17.98 -18.04
C ILE A 357 -3.29 -16.74 -17.57
N ILE A 358 -3.56 -16.16 -16.38
CA ILE A 358 -2.79 -15.04 -15.84
C ILE A 358 -1.30 -15.40 -15.62
N GLY A 359 -0.99 -16.68 -15.41
CA GLY A 359 0.39 -17.14 -15.31
C GLY A 359 1.21 -16.86 -16.58
N ILE A 360 0.58 -16.84 -17.75
CA ILE A 360 1.26 -16.62 -19.05
C ILE A 360 1.86 -15.21 -19.15
N PRO A 361 1.10 -14.11 -19.06
CA PRO A 361 1.67 -12.77 -19.11
C PRO A 361 2.63 -12.49 -17.94
N THR A 362 2.42 -13.10 -16.78
CA THR A 362 3.35 -13.01 -15.65
C THR A 362 4.68 -13.69 -15.98
N GLY A 363 4.66 -14.87 -16.57
CA GLY A 363 5.85 -15.58 -17.05
C GLY A 363 6.62 -14.78 -18.11
N VAL A 364 5.93 -14.15 -19.06
CA VAL A 364 6.55 -13.26 -20.05
C VAL A 364 7.36 -12.15 -19.36
N LYS A 365 6.82 -11.56 -18.29
CA LYS A 365 7.54 -10.51 -17.52
C LYS A 365 8.81 -11.07 -16.87
N VAL A 366 8.72 -12.23 -16.22
CA VAL A 366 9.89 -12.87 -15.56
C VAL A 366 10.98 -13.14 -16.59
N PHE A 367 10.66 -13.73 -17.74
CA PHE A 367 11.63 -13.97 -18.81
C PHE A 367 12.22 -12.67 -19.38
N ASN A 368 11.43 -11.63 -19.56
CA ASN A 368 11.94 -10.33 -20.03
C ASN A 368 12.94 -9.72 -19.03
N TRP A 369 12.72 -9.85 -17.72
CA TRP A 369 13.67 -9.42 -16.68
C TRP A 369 14.97 -10.25 -16.74
N LEU A 370 14.88 -11.59 -16.87
CA LEU A 370 16.04 -12.46 -17.01
C LEU A 370 16.83 -12.13 -18.28
N PHE A 371 16.17 -11.90 -19.42
CA PHE A 371 16.83 -11.48 -20.66
C PHE A 371 17.41 -10.07 -20.59
N THR A 372 16.87 -9.21 -19.74
CA THR A 372 17.49 -7.90 -19.46
C THR A 372 18.84 -8.08 -18.75
N MET A 373 18.93 -9.00 -17.80
CA MET A 373 20.20 -9.33 -17.13
C MET A 373 21.18 -10.10 -18.03
N TYR A 374 20.68 -10.95 -18.91
CA TYR A 374 21.50 -11.78 -19.77
C TYR A 374 22.44 -10.94 -20.65
N ARG A 375 23.74 -11.20 -20.59
CA ARG A 375 24.80 -10.41 -21.23
C ARG A 375 24.80 -8.93 -20.81
N GLY A 376 24.21 -8.57 -19.67
CA GLY A 376 24.31 -7.26 -19.04
C GLY A 376 25.49 -7.19 -18.09
N LYS A 377 25.83 -5.96 -17.66
CA LYS A 377 26.80 -5.71 -16.60
C LYS A 377 26.04 -5.54 -15.29
N VAL A 378 25.73 -6.66 -14.64
CA VAL A 378 24.92 -6.66 -13.41
C VAL A 378 25.70 -6.10 -12.23
N GLU A 379 25.12 -5.10 -11.56
CA GLU A 379 25.67 -4.46 -10.35
C GLU A 379 24.81 -4.84 -9.15
N PHE A 380 25.40 -5.53 -8.16
CA PHE A 380 24.71 -6.01 -6.95
C PHE A 380 24.58 -4.91 -5.90
N THR A 381 23.84 -3.86 -6.26
CA THR A 381 23.41 -2.80 -5.32
C THR A 381 22.22 -3.27 -4.49
N THR A 382 21.93 -2.58 -3.39
CA THR A 382 20.76 -2.94 -2.54
C THR A 382 19.46 -3.00 -3.32
N PRO A 383 19.09 -2.02 -4.21
CA PRO A 383 17.90 -2.15 -5.05
C PRO A 383 17.89 -3.40 -5.93
N MET A 384 19.06 -3.73 -6.53
CA MET A 384 19.17 -4.93 -7.38
C MET A 384 19.06 -6.23 -6.58
N MET A 385 19.52 -6.28 -5.34
CA MET A 385 19.36 -7.44 -4.48
C MET A 385 17.88 -7.67 -4.13
N TRP A 386 17.12 -6.63 -3.83
CA TRP A 386 15.66 -6.73 -3.64
C TRP A 386 14.96 -7.27 -4.88
N PHE A 387 15.37 -6.83 -6.07
CA PHE A 387 14.86 -7.39 -7.33
C PHE A 387 15.19 -8.88 -7.48
N LEU A 388 16.42 -9.30 -7.20
CA LEU A 388 16.79 -10.72 -7.30
C LEU A 388 16.03 -11.59 -6.29
N GLY A 389 15.88 -11.11 -5.06
CA GLY A 389 15.02 -11.75 -4.05
C GLY A 389 13.58 -11.89 -4.52
N PHE A 390 13.03 -10.83 -5.11
CA PHE A 390 11.70 -10.87 -5.73
C PHE A 390 11.59 -11.94 -6.82
N VAL A 391 12.52 -12.01 -7.77
CA VAL A 391 12.45 -13.01 -8.86
C VAL A 391 12.33 -14.42 -8.31
N VAL A 392 13.10 -14.75 -7.27
CA VAL A 392 13.06 -16.09 -6.65
C VAL A 392 11.75 -16.30 -5.90
N THR A 393 11.43 -15.43 -4.96
CA THR A 393 10.26 -15.61 -4.08
C THR A 393 8.95 -15.52 -4.84
N PHE A 394 8.81 -14.54 -5.72
CA PHE A 394 7.60 -14.34 -6.51
C PHE A 394 7.35 -15.47 -7.51
N THR A 395 8.40 -16.01 -8.13
CA THR A 395 8.25 -17.17 -9.03
C THR A 395 7.77 -18.40 -8.26
N LEU A 396 8.33 -18.68 -7.09
CA LEU A 396 7.86 -19.77 -6.21
C LEU A 396 6.40 -19.57 -5.78
N GLY A 397 6.05 -18.34 -5.38
CA GLY A 397 4.68 -17.97 -5.04
C GLY A 397 3.71 -18.12 -6.21
N GLY A 398 4.14 -17.75 -7.42
CA GLY A 398 3.36 -17.91 -8.65
C GLY A 398 3.07 -19.37 -8.97
N VAL A 399 4.05 -20.27 -8.81
CA VAL A 399 3.85 -21.72 -8.95
C VAL A 399 2.82 -22.24 -7.93
N ALA A 400 2.92 -21.82 -6.67
CA ALA A 400 1.91 -22.14 -5.65
C ALA A 400 0.52 -21.62 -6.01
N GLY A 401 0.43 -20.42 -6.65
CA GLY A 401 -0.81 -19.86 -7.15
C GLY A 401 -1.44 -20.65 -8.29
N VAL A 402 -0.61 -21.17 -9.20
CA VAL A 402 -1.09 -22.09 -10.27
C VAL A 402 -1.65 -23.38 -9.67
N LEU A 403 -1.06 -23.92 -8.61
CA LEU A 403 -1.63 -25.08 -7.90
C LEU A 403 -3.02 -24.75 -7.34
N LEU A 404 -3.18 -23.61 -6.67
CA LEU A 404 -4.47 -23.17 -6.11
C LEU A 404 -5.49 -22.80 -7.19
N ALA A 405 -5.07 -22.48 -8.42
CA ALA A 405 -5.96 -22.21 -9.54
C ALA A 405 -6.67 -23.47 -10.06
N VAL A 406 -6.18 -24.68 -9.73
CA VAL A 406 -6.80 -25.95 -10.07
C VAL A 406 -7.84 -26.29 -9.00
N PRO A 407 -9.16 -26.29 -9.29
CA PRO A 407 -10.20 -26.49 -8.27
C PRO A 407 -10.02 -27.77 -7.45
N ALA A 408 -9.64 -28.89 -8.08
CA ALA A 408 -9.42 -30.15 -7.37
C ALA A 408 -8.31 -30.08 -6.32
N ILE A 409 -7.25 -29.30 -6.59
CA ILE A 409 -6.15 -29.06 -5.63
C ILE A 409 -6.60 -28.07 -4.56
N ASP A 410 -7.32 -26.99 -4.97
CA ASP A 410 -7.80 -25.99 -4.01
C ASP A 410 -8.78 -26.60 -2.98
N PHE A 411 -9.60 -27.57 -3.35
CA PHE A 411 -10.46 -28.29 -2.41
C PHE A 411 -9.69 -28.94 -1.26
N GLN A 412 -8.42 -29.31 -1.47
CA GLN A 412 -7.55 -29.84 -0.40
C GLN A 412 -6.80 -28.75 0.36
N LEU A 413 -6.44 -27.65 -0.31
CA LEU A 413 -5.58 -26.60 0.24
C LEU A 413 -6.34 -25.34 0.66
N HIS A 414 -7.63 -25.26 0.33
CA HIS A 414 -8.47 -24.09 0.63
C HIS A 414 -8.52 -23.80 2.13
N ASN A 415 -8.32 -22.54 2.49
CA ASN A 415 -8.27 -22.08 3.89
C ASN A 415 -7.26 -22.82 4.79
N SER A 416 -6.25 -23.48 4.20
CA SER A 416 -5.11 -24.05 4.92
C SER A 416 -3.97 -23.02 5.09
N LEU A 417 -2.92 -23.41 5.82
CA LEU A 417 -1.69 -22.61 5.93
C LEU A 417 -0.90 -22.56 4.60
N PHE A 418 -1.17 -23.44 3.64
CA PHE A 418 -0.63 -23.33 2.29
C PHE A 418 -1.07 -22.04 1.60
N LEU A 419 -2.36 -21.70 1.68
CA LEU A 419 -2.89 -20.44 1.17
C LEU A 419 -2.22 -19.24 1.84
N VAL A 420 -1.99 -19.31 3.17
CA VAL A 420 -1.28 -18.26 3.91
C VAL A 420 0.15 -18.10 3.39
N ALA A 421 0.88 -19.18 3.19
CA ALA A 421 2.23 -19.16 2.63
C ALA A 421 2.23 -18.57 1.21
N HIS A 422 1.28 -18.98 0.35
CA HIS A 422 1.14 -18.49 -1.01
C HIS A 422 0.99 -16.96 -1.06
N PHE A 423 -0.03 -16.39 -0.42
CA PHE A 423 -0.27 -14.96 -0.58
C PHE A 423 0.80 -14.10 0.12
N HIS A 424 1.44 -14.58 1.20
CA HIS A 424 2.59 -13.89 1.78
C HIS A 424 3.82 -13.93 0.85
N THR A 425 4.02 -15.03 0.14
CA THR A 425 5.09 -15.12 -0.87
C THR A 425 4.88 -14.11 -2.00
N MET A 426 3.62 -13.86 -2.38
CA MET A 426 3.26 -12.86 -3.38
C MET A 426 3.37 -11.43 -2.83
N ILE A 427 2.86 -11.17 -1.61
CA ILE A 427 2.82 -9.81 -1.03
C ILE A 427 4.20 -9.39 -0.51
N ILE A 428 4.86 -10.21 0.32
CA ILE A 428 6.17 -9.85 0.87
C ILE A 428 7.23 -9.93 -0.23
N GLY A 429 7.31 -11.07 -0.91
CA GLY A 429 8.28 -11.28 -1.99
C GLY A 429 8.06 -10.37 -3.20
N GLY A 430 6.83 -9.93 -3.45
CA GLY A 430 6.46 -9.03 -4.54
C GLY A 430 6.38 -7.56 -4.11
N VAL A 431 5.34 -7.22 -3.33
CA VAL A 431 4.99 -5.81 -3.04
C VAL A 431 5.98 -5.19 -2.05
N ILE A 432 6.29 -5.86 -0.94
CA ILE A 432 7.18 -5.30 0.10
C ILE A 432 8.63 -5.23 -0.39
N PHE A 433 9.13 -6.27 -1.09
CA PHE A 433 10.46 -6.20 -1.71
C PHE A 433 10.51 -5.10 -2.79
N GLY A 434 9.41 -4.92 -3.56
CA GLY A 434 9.27 -3.81 -4.50
C GLY A 434 9.33 -2.44 -3.83
N PHE A 435 8.67 -2.30 -2.67
CA PHE A 435 8.75 -1.09 -1.87
C PHE A 435 10.17 -0.78 -1.41
N PHE A 436 10.88 -1.74 -0.82
CA PHE A 436 12.24 -1.52 -0.34
C PHE A 436 13.22 -1.26 -1.48
N ALA A 437 13.02 -1.91 -2.61
CA ALA A 437 13.76 -1.63 -3.84
C ALA A 437 13.54 -0.18 -4.31
N ALA A 438 12.28 0.26 -4.41
CA ALA A 438 11.91 1.61 -4.79
C ALA A 438 12.42 2.65 -3.79
N LEU A 439 12.23 2.41 -2.48
CA LEU A 439 12.69 3.29 -1.42
C LEU A 439 14.20 3.54 -1.54
N THR A 440 14.98 2.47 -1.71
CA THR A 440 16.44 2.60 -1.82
C THR A 440 16.84 3.25 -3.15
N TYR A 441 16.18 2.90 -4.26
CA TYR A 441 16.47 3.39 -5.60
C TYR A 441 16.18 4.89 -5.73
N TRP A 442 15.00 5.35 -5.32
CA TRP A 442 14.59 6.75 -5.45
C TRP A 442 14.85 7.62 -4.21
N TRP A 443 15.42 7.06 -3.14
CA TRP A 443 15.78 7.83 -1.94
C TRP A 443 16.62 9.08 -2.24
N PRO A 444 17.68 9.00 -3.09
CA PRO A 444 18.48 10.18 -3.43
C PRO A 444 17.64 11.28 -4.08
N LYS A 445 16.68 10.89 -4.93
CA LYS A 445 15.78 11.82 -5.62
C LYS A 445 14.90 12.61 -4.67
N VAL A 446 14.44 11.98 -3.60
CA VAL A 446 13.53 12.59 -2.62
C VAL A 446 14.30 13.40 -1.56
N PHE A 447 15.40 12.85 -1.05
CA PHE A 447 16.11 13.38 0.11
C PHE A 447 17.52 13.95 -0.18
N GLY A 448 18.04 13.77 -1.39
CA GLY A 448 19.30 14.35 -1.81
C GLY A 448 20.57 13.58 -1.38
N PHE A 449 20.46 12.38 -0.81
CA PHE A 449 21.60 11.54 -0.41
C PHE A 449 21.26 10.06 -0.54
N ARG A 450 22.28 9.19 -0.63
CA ARG A 450 22.11 7.74 -0.74
C ARG A 450 22.05 7.07 0.63
N LEU A 451 21.20 6.02 0.74
CA LEU A 451 21.19 5.15 1.92
C LEU A 451 22.47 4.29 1.98
N ASN A 452 22.85 3.87 3.19
CA ASN A 452 24.01 3.03 3.40
C ASN A 452 23.82 1.64 2.78
N GLU A 453 24.65 1.30 1.80
CA GLU A 453 24.56 0.04 1.05
C GLU A 453 24.83 -1.20 1.90
N ARG A 454 25.77 -1.14 2.86
CA ARG A 454 26.13 -2.29 3.69
C ARG A 454 24.96 -2.68 4.61
N LEU A 455 24.37 -1.72 5.29
CA LEU A 455 23.20 -1.95 6.15
C LEU A 455 22.00 -2.41 5.33
N GLY A 456 21.78 -1.84 4.14
CA GLY A 456 20.74 -2.28 3.22
C GLY A 456 20.87 -3.74 2.80
N LYS A 457 22.08 -4.19 2.51
CA LYS A 457 22.35 -5.60 2.18
C LYS A 457 22.13 -6.54 3.37
N TYR A 458 22.50 -6.14 4.59
CA TYR A 458 22.20 -6.93 5.79
C TYR A 458 20.70 -7.03 6.03
N ALA A 459 19.97 -5.92 5.90
CA ALA A 459 18.52 -5.93 6.00
C ALA A 459 17.89 -6.85 4.95
N PHE A 460 18.33 -6.79 3.69
CA PHE A 460 17.85 -7.68 2.63
C PHE A 460 18.04 -9.16 2.99
N TRP A 461 19.20 -9.57 3.48
CA TRP A 461 19.43 -10.96 3.83
C TRP A 461 18.58 -11.40 5.02
N CYS A 462 18.38 -10.55 6.03
CA CYS A 462 17.46 -10.86 7.14
C CYS A 462 16.02 -11.03 6.62
N TRP A 463 15.55 -10.15 5.74
CA TRP A 463 14.22 -10.28 5.14
C TRP A 463 14.08 -11.56 4.31
N LEU A 464 15.04 -11.86 3.42
CA LEU A 464 14.95 -13.03 2.54
C LEU A 464 15.04 -14.34 3.33
N LEU A 465 16.04 -14.48 4.21
CA LEU A 465 16.22 -15.71 5.01
C LEU A 465 15.10 -15.86 6.03
N GLY A 466 14.72 -14.77 6.71
CA GLY A 466 13.60 -14.78 7.64
C GLY A 466 12.29 -15.14 6.95
N PHE A 467 12.06 -14.60 5.75
CA PHE A 467 10.90 -14.94 4.93
C PHE A 467 10.85 -16.45 4.59
N LEU A 468 11.93 -17.03 4.08
CA LEU A 468 11.98 -18.45 3.77
C LEU A 468 11.76 -19.31 5.02
N THR A 469 12.39 -18.95 6.14
CA THR A 469 12.25 -19.64 7.43
C THR A 469 10.82 -19.55 7.99
N ALA A 470 10.12 -18.41 7.76
CA ALA A 470 8.76 -18.21 8.23
C ALA A 470 7.71 -18.94 7.38
N PHE A 471 7.85 -18.95 6.05
CA PHE A 471 6.75 -19.36 5.17
C PHE A 471 6.92 -20.74 4.52
N VAL A 472 8.15 -21.26 4.38
CA VAL A 472 8.33 -22.65 3.92
C VAL A 472 7.68 -23.65 4.88
N PRO A 473 7.83 -23.55 6.22
CA PRO A 473 7.10 -24.42 7.14
C PRO A 473 5.58 -24.33 6.99
N LEU A 474 5.03 -23.16 6.64
CA LEU A 474 3.59 -23.01 6.45
C LEU A 474 3.09 -23.71 5.16
N TYR A 475 3.90 -23.77 4.11
CA TYR A 475 3.57 -24.62 2.95
C TYR A 475 3.47 -26.10 3.36
N VAL A 476 4.44 -26.58 4.16
CA VAL A 476 4.45 -27.97 4.67
C VAL A 476 3.22 -28.21 5.56
N LEU A 477 2.97 -27.33 6.54
CA LEU A 477 1.80 -27.40 7.41
C LEU A 477 0.48 -27.41 6.62
N GLY A 478 0.40 -26.62 5.56
CA GLY A 478 -0.77 -26.59 4.68
C GLY A 478 -1.00 -27.91 3.95
N PHE A 479 0.06 -28.55 3.42
CA PHE A 479 -0.02 -29.90 2.85
C PHE A 479 -0.39 -30.97 3.89
N MET A 480 -0.03 -30.76 5.15
CA MET A 480 -0.42 -31.64 6.27
C MET A 480 -1.86 -31.38 6.75
N GLY A 481 -2.59 -30.41 6.15
CA GLY A 481 -3.98 -30.11 6.48
C GLY A 481 -4.19 -29.07 7.58
N ALA A 482 -3.14 -28.36 8.02
CA ALA A 482 -3.27 -27.33 9.04
C ALA A 482 -4.15 -26.17 8.55
N THR A 483 -5.28 -25.93 9.22
CA THR A 483 -6.25 -24.89 8.92
C THR A 483 -5.72 -23.52 9.35
N ARG A 484 -5.96 -22.47 8.59
CA ARG A 484 -5.61 -21.08 8.97
C ARG A 484 -6.56 -20.51 10.01
N ARG A 485 -6.17 -19.40 10.66
CA ARG A 485 -6.96 -18.61 11.63
C ARG A 485 -7.11 -19.24 13.03
N LEU A 486 -6.47 -20.35 13.28
CA LEU A 486 -6.50 -20.96 14.61
C LEU A 486 -5.37 -20.39 15.48
N ASP A 487 -5.69 -20.10 16.71
CA ASP A 487 -4.77 -19.67 17.77
C ASP A 487 -4.09 -20.86 18.46
N HIS A 488 -4.64 -22.04 18.29
CA HIS A 488 -4.27 -23.27 18.97
C HIS A 488 -4.36 -24.48 18.03
N TYR A 489 -3.45 -25.45 18.20
CA TYR A 489 -3.46 -26.74 17.50
C TYR A 489 -3.23 -27.89 18.50
N ASP A 490 -3.92 -29.00 18.26
CA ASP A 490 -3.81 -30.20 19.11
C ASP A 490 -2.39 -30.76 19.09
N ALA A 491 -1.90 -31.21 20.25
CA ALA A 491 -0.56 -31.76 20.40
C ALA A 491 -0.33 -33.06 19.58
N SER A 492 -1.40 -33.85 19.35
CA SER A 492 -1.35 -35.07 18.55
C SER A 492 -0.98 -34.83 17.08
N THR A 493 -1.14 -33.59 16.56
CA THR A 493 -0.75 -33.24 15.20
C THR A 493 0.76 -33.29 14.96
N GLY A 494 1.57 -33.10 16.00
CA GLY A 494 3.03 -33.02 15.91
C GLY A 494 3.56 -31.77 15.18
N TRP A 495 2.74 -30.75 14.98
CA TRP A 495 3.07 -29.57 14.15
C TRP A 495 3.88 -28.48 14.85
N GLN A 496 4.01 -28.55 16.20
CA GLN A 496 4.61 -27.47 17.00
C GLN A 496 6.02 -27.09 16.52
N GLY A 497 6.86 -28.04 16.16
CA GLY A 497 8.22 -27.76 15.68
C GLY A 497 8.23 -26.83 14.44
N LEU A 498 7.28 -27.02 13.51
CA LEU A 498 7.15 -26.18 12.32
C LEU A 498 6.64 -24.77 12.67
N PHE A 499 5.74 -24.62 13.65
CA PHE A 499 5.31 -23.31 14.14
C PHE A 499 6.44 -22.56 14.85
N ILE A 500 7.29 -23.23 15.62
CA ILE A 500 8.48 -22.63 16.24
C ILE A 500 9.44 -22.13 15.17
N ILE A 501 9.73 -22.92 14.13
CA ILE A 501 10.59 -22.51 13.02
C ILE A 501 9.99 -21.29 12.31
N ALA A 502 8.67 -21.28 12.05
CA ALA A 502 7.99 -20.14 11.45
C ALA A 502 8.08 -18.88 12.34
N GLY A 503 7.96 -19.02 13.66
CA GLY A 503 8.13 -17.94 14.64
C GLY A 503 9.55 -17.36 14.62
N ILE A 504 10.57 -18.20 14.57
CA ILE A 504 11.98 -17.76 14.41
C ILE A 504 12.15 -16.96 13.11
N GLY A 505 11.55 -17.43 12.00
CA GLY A 505 11.58 -16.71 10.74
C GLY A 505 11.00 -15.28 10.83
N VAL A 506 9.88 -15.12 11.53
CA VAL A 506 9.28 -13.79 11.76
C VAL A 506 10.17 -12.92 12.64
N ALA A 507 10.84 -13.47 13.65
CA ALA A 507 11.81 -12.73 14.46
C ALA A 507 13.00 -12.24 13.61
N ILE A 508 13.49 -13.05 12.66
CA ILE A 508 14.55 -12.62 11.71
C ILE A 508 14.04 -11.51 10.77
N ILE A 509 12.78 -11.56 10.32
CA ILE A 509 12.16 -10.46 9.55
C ILE A 509 12.12 -9.18 10.41
N GLY A 510 11.75 -9.28 11.69
CA GLY A 510 11.77 -8.16 12.63
C GLY A 510 13.17 -7.54 12.78
N LEU A 511 14.22 -8.37 12.84
CA LEU A 511 15.61 -7.90 12.82
C LEU A 511 15.92 -7.18 11.50
N GLY A 512 15.42 -7.68 10.36
CA GLY A 512 15.55 -7.02 9.06
C GLY A 512 14.93 -5.62 9.04
N LEU A 513 13.74 -5.47 9.59
CA LEU A 513 13.07 -4.18 9.75
C LEU A 513 13.85 -3.23 10.67
N LEU A 514 14.35 -3.73 11.80
CA LEU A 514 15.21 -2.96 12.71
C LEU A 514 16.48 -2.46 11.99
N LEU A 515 17.12 -3.31 11.21
CA LEU A 515 18.28 -2.93 10.41
C LEU A 515 17.96 -1.85 9.36
N GLN A 516 16.75 -1.85 8.79
CA GLN A 516 16.32 -0.79 7.88
C GLN A 516 16.09 0.54 8.62
N ILE A 517 15.51 0.51 9.81
CA ILE A 517 15.39 1.71 10.66
C ILE A 517 16.77 2.27 10.99
N ILE A 518 17.70 1.40 11.39
CA ILE A 518 19.10 1.77 11.65
C ILE A 518 19.75 2.31 10.38
N GLN A 519 19.52 1.69 9.21
CA GLN A 519 20.04 2.16 7.93
C GLN A 519 19.60 3.59 7.64
N VAL A 520 18.31 3.90 7.80
CA VAL A 520 17.76 5.24 7.57
C VAL A 520 18.36 6.24 8.57
N ALA A 521 18.35 5.92 9.86
CA ALA A 521 18.89 6.79 10.91
C ALA A 521 20.39 7.08 10.71
N TYR A 522 21.18 6.04 10.44
CA TYR A 522 22.61 6.17 10.16
C TYR A 522 22.87 7.01 8.90
N SER A 523 22.09 6.78 7.83
CA SER A 523 22.26 7.51 6.57
C SER A 523 21.87 8.99 6.70
N ILE A 524 20.85 9.32 7.53
CA ILE A 524 20.51 10.71 7.86
C ILE A 524 21.66 11.36 8.66
N TRP A 525 22.23 10.65 9.63
CA TRP A 525 23.35 11.16 10.43
C TRP A 525 24.58 11.42 9.57
N LYS A 526 24.88 10.51 8.65
CA LYS A 526 26.04 10.57 7.74
C LYS A 526 25.72 11.16 6.36
N ARG A 527 24.58 11.85 6.20
CA ARG A 527 24.09 12.31 4.87
C ARG A 527 25.12 13.12 4.06
N HIS A 528 26.00 13.88 4.74
CA HIS A 528 27.02 14.69 4.06
C HIS A 528 28.05 13.84 3.31
N GLU A 529 28.29 12.58 3.72
CA GLU A 529 29.22 11.65 3.08
C GLU A 529 28.65 11.02 1.80
N THR A 530 27.32 11.02 1.64
CA THR A 530 26.61 10.33 0.56
C THR A 530 25.66 11.25 -0.22
N MET A 531 25.87 12.57 -0.15
CA MET A 531 25.08 13.55 -0.90
C MET A 531 25.15 13.27 -2.40
N ASP A 532 23.99 13.39 -3.06
CA ASP A 532 23.90 13.32 -4.51
C ASP A 532 23.97 14.73 -5.10
N THR A 533 25.12 15.10 -5.61
CA THR A 533 25.36 16.37 -6.31
C THR A 533 25.10 16.27 -7.82
N THR A 534 24.88 15.05 -8.33
CA THR A 534 24.72 14.79 -9.78
C THR A 534 23.29 14.82 -10.25
N GLY A 535 22.32 14.54 -9.36
CA GLY A 535 20.94 14.26 -9.68
C GLY A 535 20.70 12.88 -10.32
N ASP A 536 21.76 12.10 -10.58
CA ASP A 536 21.71 10.78 -11.20
C ASP A 536 22.77 9.82 -10.63
N PRO A 537 22.67 9.43 -9.36
CA PRO A 537 23.70 8.63 -8.69
C PRO A 537 23.80 7.19 -9.21
N TRP A 538 22.81 6.74 -9.99
CA TRP A 538 22.73 5.37 -10.49
C TRP A 538 22.99 5.24 -12.00
N ASN A 539 23.23 6.35 -12.69
CA ASN A 539 23.28 6.41 -14.15
C ASN A 539 21.98 5.88 -14.79
N GLY A 540 20.85 6.46 -14.30
CA GLY A 540 19.49 6.09 -14.67
C GLY A 540 19.14 6.41 -16.13
N ARG A 541 17.95 5.98 -16.56
CA ARG A 541 17.53 6.03 -17.97
C ARG A 541 16.33 6.94 -18.22
N THR A 542 15.47 7.14 -17.22
CA THR A 542 14.17 7.78 -17.27
C THR A 542 14.19 9.21 -16.72
N LEU A 543 13.17 10.01 -17.04
CA LEU A 543 13.17 11.47 -16.84
C LEU A 543 13.29 11.93 -15.38
N GLU A 544 12.90 11.15 -14.40
CA GLU A 544 13.07 11.50 -12.99
C GLU A 544 14.56 11.76 -12.65
N TRP A 545 15.47 11.12 -13.35
CA TRP A 545 16.92 11.31 -13.17
C TRP A 545 17.46 12.55 -13.87
N ALA A 546 16.65 13.21 -14.73
CA ALA A 546 17.01 14.49 -15.34
C ALA A 546 16.82 15.69 -14.40
N THR A 547 16.19 15.50 -13.25
CA THR A 547 15.97 16.54 -12.24
C THR A 547 17.06 16.53 -11.18
N PRO A 548 17.34 17.66 -10.49
CA PRO A 548 18.28 17.66 -9.37
C PRO A 548 17.77 16.83 -8.17
N SER A 549 18.67 16.54 -7.22
CA SER A 549 18.40 15.82 -5.97
C SER A 549 18.69 16.74 -4.77
N PRO A 550 17.72 17.05 -3.88
CA PRO A 550 16.30 16.74 -4.00
C PRO A 550 15.59 17.54 -5.10
N VAL A 551 14.46 16.99 -5.57
CA VAL A 551 13.66 17.60 -6.65
C VAL A 551 13.03 18.92 -6.20
N PRO A 552 13.08 20.00 -7.00
CA PRO A 552 12.40 21.26 -6.69
C PRO A 552 10.87 21.13 -6.67
N VAL A 553 10.20 22.10 -6.06
CA VAL A 553 8.73 22.11 -5.96
C VAL A 553 8.05 22.02 -7.33
N TYR A 554 8.62 22.69 -8.34
CA TYR A 554 8.10 22.72 -9.71
C TYR A 554 8.56 21.55 -10.60
N ASN A 555 9.27 20.55 -10.07
CA ASN A 555 9.84 19.39 -10.77
C ASN A 555 10.81 19.80 -11.89
N PHE A 556 10.33 20.39 -12.98
CA PHE A 556 11.11 20.74 -14.17
C PHE A 556 11.10 22.26 -14.41
N ALA A 557 12.27 22.89 -14.34
CA ALA A 557 12.43 24.30 -14.65
C ALA A 557 12.14 24.61 -16.14
N THR A 558 12.52 23.67 -17.02
CA THR A 558 12.20 23.72 -18.44
C THR A 558 11.49 22.44 -18.84
N THR A 559 10.50 22.56 -19.73
CA THR A 559 9.71 21.42 -20.18
C THR A 559 10.53 20.49 -21.08
N PRO A 560 10.75 19.22 -20.72
CA PRO A 560 11.44 18.28 -21.60
C PRO A 560 10.58 17.92 -22.81
N ALA A 561 11.20 17.75 -23.98
CA ALA A 561 10.58 17.15 -25.15
C ALA A 561 11.05 15.70 -25.28
N VAL A 562 10.11 14.76 -25.37
CA VAL A 562 10.40 13.33 -25.31
C VAL A 562 10.47 12.72 -26.71
N GLN A 563 11.63 12.10 -27.01
CA GLN A 563 11.88 11.42 -28.28
C GLN A 563 11.90 9.89 -28.14
N ASP A 564 12.29 9.39 -26.96
CA ASP A 564 12.45 7.96 -26.69
C ASP A 564 11.82 7.61 -25.31
N ARG A 565 11.58 6.31 -25.05
CA ARG A 565 11.15 5.80 -23.74
C ARG A 565 12.22 5.96 -22.65
N ASP A 566 13.51 5.88 -23.06
CA ASP A 566 14.67 6.11 -22.20
C ASP A 566 15.21 7.53 -22.42
N GLU A 567 14.33 8.54 -22.34
CA GLU A 567 14.64 9.91 -22.78
C GLU A 567 15.88 10.48 -22.10
N PHE A 568 16.03 10.29 -20.79
CA PHE A 568 17.20 10.82 -20.10
C PHE A 568 18.52 10.17 -20.56
N TRP A 569 18.46 8.88 -20.91
CA TRP A 569 19.61 8.21 -21.53
C TRP A 569 19.96 8.85 -22.87
N VAL A 570 18.97 9.14 -23.71
CA VAL A 570 19.18 9.82 -25.00
C VAL A 570 19.72 11.23 -24.79
N MET A 571 19.21 11.99 -23.83
CA MET A 571 19.71 13.32 -23.47
C MET A 571 21.21 13.26 -23.11
N LYS A 572 21.64 12.28 -22.30
CA LYS A 572 23.07 12.10 -21.94
C LYS A 572 23.96 11.79 -23.15
N GLN A 573 23.46 11.11 -24.17
CA GLN A 573 24.22 10.75 -25.37
C GLN A 573 24.29 11.90 -26.39
N SER A 574 23.27 12.76 -26.44
CA SER A 574 23.09 13.74 -27.51
C SER A 574 24.07 14.91 -27.47
N LYS A 575 24.76 15.18 -26.35
CA LYS A 575 25.65 16.32 -26.13
C LYS A 575 25.08 17.68 -26.59
N LYS A 576 23.82 17.78 -26.89
CA LYS A 576 23.18 19.02 -27.32
C LYS A 576 22.99 19.94 -26.13
N HIS A 577 23.70 21.06 -26.11
CA HIS A 577 23.37 22.19 -25.24
C HIS A 577 22.07 22.82 -25.73
N VAL A 578 20.95 22.44 -25.12
CA VAL A 578 19.68 23.13 -25.34
C VAL A 578 19.74 24.45 -24.57
N ALA A 579 19.58 25.57 -25.27
CA ALA A 579 19.43 26.88 -24.61
C ALA A 579 18.22 26.81 -23.66
N LEU A 580 18.47 27.06 -22.36
CA LEU A 580 17.42 27.00 -21.36
C LEU A 580 16.56 28.27 -21.45
N LYS A 581 15.32 28.13 -21.87
CA LYS A 581 14.32 29.20 -21.83
C LYS A 581 13.42 28.93 -20.63
N TYR A 582 13.51 29.78 -19.62
CA TYR A 582 12.60 29.72 -18.47
C TYR A 582 11.29 30.40 -18.77
N GLU A 583 10.21 29.90 -18.19
CA GLU A 583 8.86 30.38 -18.30
C GLU A 583 8.24 30.52 -16.92
N ASP A 584 7.19 31.33 -16.81
CA ASP A 584 6.40 31.41 -15.58
C ASP A 584 5.78 30.06 -15.26
N ILE A 585 5.81 29.68 -13.98
CA ILE A 585 5.31 28.38 -13.50
C ILE A 585 4.15 28.62 -12.54
N HIS A 586 2.99 28.11 -12.88
CA HIS A 586 1.81 28.12 -12.02
C HIS A 586 1.81 26.88 -11.13
N LEU A 587 1.64 27.06 -9.83
CA LEU A 587 1.59 26.00 -8.82
C LEU A 587 0.40 26.21 -7.88
N PRO A 588 -0.17 25.14 -7.30
CA PRO A 588 -1.31 25.24 -6.41
C PRO A 588 -0.93 25.89 -5.07
N LYS A 589 -1.79 26.80 -4.57
CA LYS A 589 -1.69 27.33 -3.21
C LYS A 589 -2.03 26.23 -2.19
N ASN A 590 -1.31 26.17 -1.07
CA ASN A 590 -1.61 25.27 0.05
C ASN A 590 -3.06 25.41 0.53
N SER A 591 -3.66 24.30 1.00
CA SER A 591 -5.04 24.28 1.48
C SER A 591 -5.21 23.35 2.67
N SER A 592 -5.87 23.82 3.71
CA SER A 592 -6.24 23.00 4.89
C SER A 592 -7.54 22.22 4.70
N LEU A 593 -8.30 22.47 3.63
CA LEU A 593 -9.62 21.88 3.45
C LEU A 593 -9.59 20.37 3.29
N GLY A 594 -8.50 19.79 2.80
CA GLY A 594 -8.33 18.33 2.78
C GLY A 594 -8.38 17.71 4.18
N ILE A 595 -7.74 18.36 5.16
CA ILE A 595 -7.79 17.94 6.58
C ILE A 595 -9.21 18.08 7.13
N VAL A 596 -9.89 19.18 6.82
CA VAL A 596 -11.25 19.45 7.29
C VAL A 596 -12.22 18.39 6.75
N ILE A 597 -12.11 18.03 5.46
CA ILE A 597 -12.90 16.96 4.84
C ILE A 597 -12.64 15.62 5.56
N ALA A 598 -11.39 15.29 5.82
CA ALA A 598 -11.02 14.05 6.49
C ALA A 598 -11.50 14.01 7.95
N ALA A 599 -11.40 15.11 8.68
CA ALA A 599 -11.95 15.23 10.04
C ALA A 599 -13.47 15.07 10.05
N GLY A 600 -14.19 15.70 9.12
CA GLY A 600 -15.63 15.51 8.96
C GLY A 600 -16.00 14.05 8.64
N ALA A 601 -15.25 13.40 7.74
CA ALA A 601 -15.46 11.99 7.40
C ALA A 601 -15.19 11.07 8.61
N PHE A 602 -14.15 11.36 9.41
CA PHE A 602 -13.88 10.65 10.66
C PHE A 602 -15.02 10.83 11.66
N MET A 603 -15.50 12.06 11.87
CA MET A 603 -16.64 12.35 12.76
C MET A 603 -17.90 11.58 12.33
N THR A 604 -18.16 11.52 11.02
CA THR A 604 -19.26 10.74 10.45
C THR A 604 -19.12 9.26 10.80
N GLY A 605 -17.99 8.65 10.46
CA GLY A 605 -17.73 7.24 10.72
C GLY A 605 -17.77 6.89 12.21
N PHE A 606 -17.08 7.67 13.05
CA PHE A 606 -17.08 7.48 14.50
C PHE A 606 -18.48 7.67 15.11
N GLY A 607 -19.22 8.66 14.63
CA GLY A 607 -20.61 8.91 15.05
C GLY A 607 -21.52 7.74 14.74
N VAL A 608 -21.38 7.10 13.56
CA VAL A 608 -22.16 5.90 13.19
C VAL A 608 -21.75 4.69 14.02
N VAL A 609 -20.44 4.44 14.18
CA VAL A 609 -19.90 3.32 14.99
C VAL A 609 -20.50 3.32 16.41
N TRP A 610 -20.60 4.49 17.02
CA TRP A 610 -21.10 4.65 18.40
C TRP A 610 -22.54 5.09 18.50
N HIS A 611 -23.29 5.16 17.38
CA HIS A 611 -24.67 5.63 17.32
C HIS A 611 -24.87 7.08 17.86
N MET A 612 -23.83 7.92 17.71
CA MET A 612 -23.87 9.35 17.97
C MET A 612 -24.38 10.09 16.72
N TRP A 613 -25.67 9.98 16.41
CA TRP A 613 -26.23 10.45 15.15
C TRP A 613 -26.04 11.95 14.90
N TRP A 614 -26.04 12.76 15.97
CA TRP A 614 -25.74 14.18 15.89
C TRP A 614 -24.30 14.43 15.35
N LEU A 615 -23.32 13.62 15.81
CA LEU A 615 -21.94 13.73 15.38
C LEU A 615 -21.78 13.28 13.91
N ALA A 616 -22.49 12.23 13.52
CA ALA A 616 -22.51 11.75 12.14
C ALA A 616 -23.06 12.83 11.17
N VAL A 617 -24.19 13.46 11.54
CA VAL A 617 -24.77 14.56 10.75
C VAL A 617 -23.85 15.77 10.71
N LEU A 618 -23.27 16.17 11.85
CA LEU A 618 -22.31 17.27 11.92
C LEU A 618 -21.09 17.00 11.02
N GLY A 619 -20.55 15.78 11.05
CA GLY A 619 -19.44 15.38 10.18
C GLY A 619 -19.76 15.52 8.69
N LEU A 620 -20.94 15.05 8.25
CA LEU A 620 -21.41 15.22 6.87
C LEU A 620 -21.57 16.70 6.49
N LEU A 621 -22.10 17.53 7.38
CA LEU A 621 -22.20 18.98 7.16
C LEU A 621 -20.81 19.61 6.99
N VAL A 622 -19.84 19.25 7.84
CA VAL A 622 -18.45 19.73 7.73
C VAL A 622 -17.85 19.36 6.38
N VAL A 623 -18.01 18.10 5.93
CA VAL A 623 -17.53 17.65 4.61
C VAL A 623 -18.19 18.48 3.50
N THR A 624 -19.51 18.61 3.52
CA THR A 624 -20.27 19.33 2.50
C THR A 624 -19.85 20.80 2.42
N VAL A 625 -19.79 21.50 3.56
CA VAL A 625 -19.34 22.89 3.63
C VAL A 625 -17.92 23.05 3.13
N ALA A 626 -17.00 22.15 3.52
CA ALA A 626 -15.61 22.23 3.06
C ALA A 626 -15.48 22.06 1.53
N ILE A 627 -16.28 21.17 0.93
CA ILE A 627 -16.35 21.00 -0.54
C ILE A 627 -16.88 22.27 -1.21
N VAL A 628 -17.98 22.85 -0.69
CA VAL A 628 -18.57 24.08 -1.22
C VAL A 628 -17.55 25.23 -1.14
N VAL A 629 -16.93 25.45 0.02
CA VAL A 629 -15.91 26.50 0.21
C VAL A 629 -14.74 26.29 -0.76
N ARG A 630 -14.31 25.07 -1.00
CA ARG A 630 -13.26 24.80 -2.00
C ARG A 630 -13.70 25.12 -3.41
N SER A 631 -14.95 24.80 -3.76
CA SER A 631 -15.50 25.06 -5.10
C SER A 631 -15.68 26.53 -5.40
N MET A 632 -15.81 27.37 -4.37
CA MET A 632 -15.94 28.84 -4.48
C MET A 632 -14.60 29.58 -4.54
N ASN A 633 -13.48 28.87 -4.51
CA ASN A 633 -12.15 29.52 -4.55
C ASN A 633 -11.70 29.75 -5.99
N ASP A 634 -11.75 30.99 -6.44
CA ASP A 634 -11.40 31.40 -7.80
C ASP A 634 -9.88 31.58 -8.02
N GLU A 635 -9.07 31.68 -6.96
CA GLU A 635 -7.62 31.86 -7.05
C GLU A 635 -6.84 30.70 -6.38
N PRO A 636 -6.90 29.48 -6.93
CA PRO A 636 -6.29 28.32 -6.31
C PRO A 636 -4.77 28.22 -6.54
N GLU A 637 -4.17 29.11 -7.37
CA GLU A 637 -2.78 29.00 -7.82
C GLU A 637 -1.95 30.25 -7.45
N TYR A 638 -0.63 30.07 -7.45
CA TYR A 638 0.37 31.14 -7.41
C TYR A 638 1.39 30.94 -8.52
N THR A 639 2.08 32.02 -8.92
CA THR A 639 3.04 31.99 -10.02
C THR A 639 4.46 32.21 -9.50
N ILE A 640 5.39 31.32 -9.92
CA ILE A 640 6.84 31.56 -9.81
C ILE A 640 7.27 32.14 -11.16
N THR A 641 7.79 33.36 -11.15
CA THR A 641 8.17 34.04 -12.39
C THR A 641 9.40 33.40 -13.05
N ALA A 642 9.54 33.50 -14.36
CA ALA A 642 10.69 33.00 -15.11
C ALA A 642 12.03 33.51 -14.53
N LYS A 643 12.08 34.73 -14.03
CA LYS A 643 13.26 35.32 -13.39
C LYS A 643 13.60 34.65 -12.06
N GLU A 644 12.59 34.32 -11.28
CA GLU A 644 12.76 33.56 -10.00
C GLU A 644 13.22 32.14 -10.27
N VAL A 645 12.64 31.45 -11.25
CA VAL A 645 13.09 30.10 -11.67
C VAL A 645 14.56 30.15 -12.08
N GLU A 646 14.95 31.13 -12.92
CA GLU A 646 16.34 31.29 -13.35
C GLU A 646 17.30 31.53 -12.16
N LYS A 647 16.89 32.36 -11.20
CA LYS A 647 17.66 32.65 -9.98
C LYS A 647 17.87 31.38 -9.14
N ILE A 648 16.80 30.58 -8.94
CA ILE A 648 16.85 29.33 -8.18
C ILE A 648 17.78 28.34 -8.87
N GLU A 649 17.65 28.16 -10.19
CA GLU A 649 18.48 27.22 -10.96
C GLU A 649 19.95 27.64 -11.02
N LYS A 650 20.26 28.94 -11.12
CA LYS A 650 21.64 29.44 -11.03
C LYS A 650 22.24 29.18 -9.64
N ALA A 651 21.51 29.46 -8.57
CA ALA A 651 21.98 29.21 -7.20
C ALA A 651 22.27 27.73 -6.96
N ARG A 652 21.42 26.84 -7.49
CA ARG A 652 21.64 25.37 -7.40
C ARG A 652 22.88 24.91 -8.14
N ARG A 653 23.13 25.43 -9.34
CA ARG A 653 24.32 25.08 -10.14
C ARG A 653 25.62 25.56 -9.48
N MET A 654 25.58 26.64 -8.71
CA MET A 654 26.74 27.13 -7.95
C MET A 654 27.00 26.30 -6.69
N ALA A 655 25.96 25.61 -6.14
CA ALA A 655 26.06 24.80 -4.95
C ALA A 655 26.38 23.32 -5.24
N ALA A 656 26.21 22.86 -6.47
CA ALA A 656 26.57 21.53 -6.97
C ALA A 656 28.03 21.52 -7.50
#